data_c74ec60919675e7bf1932a9459d49399
#
_entry.id   c74ec60919675e7bf1932a9459d49399
#
_cell.length_a   1.000
_cell.length_b   1.000
_cell.length_c   1.000
_cell.angle_alpha   90.00
_cell.angle_beta   90.00
_cell.angle_gamma   90.00
#
_symmetry.space_group_name_H-M   'P 1'
#
loop_
_entity.id
_entity.type
_entity.pdbx_description
1 polymer ?
#
loop_
_entity_poly.entity_id
_entity_poly.type
_entity_poly.pdbx_seq_one_letter_code
_entity_poly.pdbx_strand_id
1 'polypeptide(L)'
;MVNHDLFSVLGFWFLTPWFAGAGALLVSVPIIIHLLNRRRFKTVTWAAMEFLLRAMRKNRRRLKFEQWLILATRCLLVFLLGLALARPLGCESGALAQFGRHTALNVFVIDNSYSAAYEARHPDAKTHLDQAKRIVKTLLSRASSGGESVVLITAGRPATAVISKPQYDLEDARSVVDRIEQSYSATDLPGALQMAIQVARDEANQPNKNLFIITDATRSAWEGQQAQSLRQIGPELAGTFTRMTHYNLSDGKAQWNGAVLDVRPTTNLVTTKFKSDFKADVKGFGTGHDGTLQWKLDDQVIKGGGNVRLDNATPDQTITDVAFPTGGPHVISTQLIDDDRLQVDNLRWRVVDVASEMKVLIVEGKRGISPLEGSGAFLATALAPAKSAEPGKPAHSDSYVSPEIITDLELGNKVLGDYAAVVLAGVGQITPAEADALQKFVQQGGTLMLFMGDAVTKENYNALLLPRKLLPGPLVKMMSVGTGVNEKAFSFEFKPKSTLHPYLSIFANQENTGIDTAQITNYWQVDVPSDSGVERVLNYLPTDAKSPQDPAITVHTLDQGRVVFVSTSANDDWMNFAAKPNYPPLMHELLSGSVRTGDYWMNLTVGQSIKIPPTVRVTSTPSITDPNGLPVVVDIAPDSDSHDGREAKGVYHTAPINKPGIYTLSLGGDRKVPIAVNVPARDEANVTTLTDDAILHALGDIKLSMQPAEISTEVVAGREGNDFSWWTMVAVLGLVLFECFIAMSFGHYRRQEVGATAPAPARPGRASQAAVPSPVRTAEVR
;
A
#
# COMPACT_ATOMS: atom_id res chain seq x y z
N MET A 1 -36.09 12.69 -4.99
CA MET A 1 -37.28 12.18 -5.71
C MET A 1 -37.98 13.36 -6.33
N VAL A 2 -37.68 13.71 -7.57
CA VAL A 2 -38.42 14.69 -8.37
C VAL A 2 -39.00 13.91 -9.55
N ASN A 3 -40.31 14.01 -9.74
CA ASN A 3 -41.08 13.30 -10.74
C ASN A 3 -40.41 13.21 -12.11
N HIS A 4 -39.88 12.06 -12.45
CA HIS A 4 -39.27 11.73 -13.73
C HIS A 4 -40.26 11.46 -14.87
N ASP A 5 -41.57 11.44 -14.59
CA ASP A 5 -42.56 10.87 -15.53
C ASP A 5 -43.15 11.85 -16.56
N LEU A 6 -42.89 13.17 -16.46
CA LEU A 6 -43.50 14.13 -17.38
C LEU A 6 -42.66 14.45 -18.64
N PHE A 7 -41.37 14.10 -18.67
CA PHE A 7 -40.46 14.41 -19.80
C PHE A 7 -40.07 13.18 -20.64
N SER A 8 -40.47 12.00 -20.27
CA SER A 8 -40.16 10.77 -21.01
C SER A 8 -40.87 10.62 -22.35
N VAL A 9 -41.90 11.42 -22.61
CA VAL A 9 -42.74 11.29 -23.81
C VAL A 9 -42.04 11.79 -25.10
N LEU A 10 -40.99 12.59 -24.99
CA LEU A 10 -40.24 13.15 -26.14
C LEU A 10 -38.88 12.50 -26.38
N GLY A 11 -38.47 11.52 -25.59
CA GLY A 11 -37.20 10.79 -25.81
C GLY A 11 -35.93 11.61 -25.54
N PHE A 12 -36.03 12.74 -24.82
CA PHE A 12 -34.89 13.57 -24.43
C PHE A 12 -34.78 13.74 -22.93
N TRP A 13 -33.57 13.60 -22.41
CA TRP A 13 -33.22 13.93 -21.03
C TRP A 13 -32.42 15.22 -21.02
N PHE A 14 -32.52 16.03 -19.98
CA PHE A 14 -31.76 17.28 -19.85
C PHE A 14 -30.78 17.17 -18.68
N LEU A 15 -29.52 17.50 -18.94
CA LEU A 15 -28.49 17.51 -17.89
C LEU A 15 -28.78 18.61 -16.85
N THR A 16 -29.29 19.76 -17.32
CA THR A 16 -29.64 20.93 -16.49
C THR A 16 -31.06 21.41 -16.83
N PRO A 17 -32.12 20.73 -16.35
CA PRO A 17 -33.53 20.99 -16.77
C PRO A 17 -34.00 22.41 -16.42
N TRP A 18 -33.39 23.06 -15.43
CA TRP A 18 -33.73 24.44 -15.04
C TRP A 18 -33.56 25.44 -16.16
N PHE A 19 -32.55 25.26 -17.04
CA PHE A 19 -32.34 26.16 -18.19
C PHE A 19 -33.40 25.99 -19.26
N ALA A 20 -33.94 24.79 -19.46
CA ALA A 20 -35.07 24.56 -20.34
C ALA A 20 -36.33 25.28 -19.82
N GLY A 21 -36.60 25.17 -18.52
CA GLY A 21 -37.70 25.87 -17.86
C GLY A 21 -37.56 27.38 -17.91
N ALA A 22 -36.36 27.91 -17.62
CA ALA A 22 -36.04 29.31 -17.70
C ALA A 22 -36.16 29.83 -19.15
N GLY A 23 -35.66 29.07 -20.14
CA GLY A 23 -35.80 29.39 -21.56
C GLY A 23 -37.24 29.51 -22.00
N ALA A 24 -38.09 28.58 -21.60
CA ALA A 24 -39.52 28.60 -21.89
C ALA A 24 -40.22 29.80 -21.27
N LEU A 25 -39.87 30.16 -20.05
CA LEU A 25 -40.41 31.32 -19.33
C LEU A 25 -39.96 32.66 -19.98
N LEU A 26 -38.68 32.74 -20.42
CA LEU A 26 -38.10 33.91 -21.08
C LEU A 26 -38.72 34.17 -22.48
N VAL A 27 -39.37 33.18 -23.11
CA VAL A 27 -40.16 33.43 -24.35
C VAL A 27 -41.26 34.48 -24.15
N SER A 28 -41.72 34.66 -22.93
CA SER A 28 -42.71 35.73 -22.62
C SER A 28 -42.14 37.13 -22.85
N VAL A 29 -40.83 37.36 -22.74
CA VAL A 29 -40.19 38.64 -22.84
C VAL A 29 -40.33 39.27 -24.23
N PRO A 30 -40.00 38.61 -25.35
CA PRO A 30 -40.25 39.13 -26.71
C PRO A 30 -41.73 39.43 -26.96
N ILE A 31 -42.66 38.60 -26.40
CA ILE A 31 -44.11 38.80 -26.55
C ILE A 31 -44.56 40.06 -25.80
N ILE A 32 -44.10 40.24 -24.56
CA ILE A 32 -44.43 41.44 -23.75
C ILE A 32 -43.88 42.70 -24.42
N ILE A 33 -42.64 42.69 -24.90
CA ILE A 33 -42.04 43.80 -25.62
C ILE A 33 -42.83 44.12 -26.88
N HIS A 34 -43.28 43.12 -27.63
CA HIS A 34 -44.11 43.29 -28.81
C HIS A 34 -45.46 43.93 -28.49
N LEU A 35 -46.13 43.48 -27.39
CA LEU A 35 -47.40 44.02 -26.94
C LEU A 35 -47.27 45.47 -26.43
N LEU A 36 -46.24 45.78 -25.68
CA LEU A 36 -45.96 47.13 -25.15
C LEU A 36 -45.63 48.11 -26.28
N ASN A 37 -44.91 47.65 -27.30
CA ASN A 37 -44.50 48.51 -28.42
C ASN A 37 -45.59 48.68 -29.51
N ARG A 38 -46.77 48.08 -29.31
CA ARG A 38 -47.91 48.17 -30.21
C ARG A 38 -48.61 49.53 -30.05
N ARG A 39 -48.14 50.54 -30.82
CA ARG A 39 -48.73 51.90 -30.81
C ARG A 39 -50.18 51.87 -31.27
N ARG A 40 -51.09 52.43 -30.44
CA ARG A 40 -52.47 52.59 -30.77
C ARG A 40 -52.57 53.92 -31.58
N PHE A 41 -52.71 53.86 -32.92
CA PHE A 41 -52.99 55.01 -33.73
C PHE A 41 -54.46 55.36 -33.64
N LYS A 42 -54.82 56.66 -33.34
CA LYS A 42 -56.17 57.15 -33.49
C LYS A 42 -56.39 57.37 -34.97
N THR A 43 -57.41 56.72 -35.55
CA THR A 43 -57.83 56.93 -36.92
C THR A 43 -58.65 58.21 -37.00
N VAL A 44 -58.18 59.19 -37.76
CA VAL A 44 -58.96 60.46 -38.15
C VAL A 44 -59.42 60.18 -39.56
N THR A 45 -60.71 60.26 -39.79
CA THR A 45 -61.35 60.06 -41.09
C THR A 45 -61.26 61.35 -41.92
N TRP A 46 -60.70 61.32 -43.16
CA TRP A 46 -60.59 62.44 -44.12
C TRP A 46 -61.19 62.02 -45.48
N ALA A 47 -61.83 62.93 -46.21
CA ALA A 47 -62.71 62.67 -47.33
C ALA A 47 -62.11 61.98 -48.59
N ALA A 48 -60.76 61.93 -48.75
CA ALA A 48 -60.09 61.24 -49.86
C ALA A 48 -59.61 59.77 -49.52
N MET A 49 -60.17 59.16 -48.55
CA MET A 49 -59.63 57.95 -47.90
C MET A 49 -59.98 56.60 -48.55
N GLU A 50 -60.93 56.58 -49.48
CA GLU A 50 -61.46 55.32 -50.00
C GLU A 50 -60.48 54.60 -50.95
N PHE A 51 -59.72 55.38 -51.72
CA PHE A 51 -58.63 54.84 -52.59
C PHE A 51 -57.39 54.33 -51.78
N LEU A 52 -57.06 55.13 -50.76
CA LEU A 52 -55.90 54.75 -49.89
C LEU A 52 -56.19 53.50 -49.05
N LEU A 53 -57.47 53.33 -48.63
CA LEU A 53 -57.91 52.22 -47.86
C LEU A 53 -57.85 50.91 -48.65
N ARG A 54 -58.10 50.91 -49.97
CA ARG A 54 -57.94 49.67 -50.80
C ARG A 54 -56.50 49.29 -51.00
N ALA A 55 -55.59 50.19 -51.23
CA ALA A 55 -54.14 49.91 -51.30
C ALA A 55 -53.55 49.51 -49.97
N MET A 56 -54.00 50.11 -48.86
CA MET A 56 -53.51 49.71 -47.52
C MET A 56 -54.03 48.36 -47.03
N ARG A 57 -55.23 47.92 -47.49
CA ARG A 57 -55.72 46.55 -47.09
C ARG A 57 -54.86 45.41 -47.62
N LYS A 58 -54.28 45.54 -48.83
CA LYS A 58 -53.38 44.53 -49.42
C LYS A 58 -52.04 44.48 -48.70
N ASN A 59 -51.47 45.63 -48.33
CA ASN A 59 -50.19 45.70 -47.65
C ASN A 59 -50.28 45.44 -46.12
N ARG A 60 -51.42 45.69 -45.49
CA ARG A 60 -51.64 45.51 -44.04
C ARG A 60 -51.55 44.03 -43.61
N ARG A 61 -51.99 43.10 -44.48
CA ARG A 61 -51.85 41.68 -44.20
C ARG A 61 -50.38 41.24 -44.28
N ARG A 62 -49.63 41.77 -45.26
CA ARG A 62 -48.21 41.48 -45.45
C ARG A 62 -47.36 42.01 -44.30
N LEU A 63 -47.54 43.27 -43.89
CA LEU A 63 -46.83 43.91 -42.77
C LEU A 63 -47.16 43.21 -41.43
N LYS A 64 -48.38 42.77 -41.22
CA LYS A 64 -48.71 41.98 -40.04
C LYS A 64 -48.02 40.61 -40.05
N PHE A 65 -47.97 39.95 -41.20
CA PHE A 65 -47.26 38.67 -41.35
C PHE A 65 -45.75 38.85 -41.09
N GLU A 66 -45.13 39.86 -41.63
CA GLU A 66 -43.71 40.20 -41.41
C GLU A 66 -43.39 40.45 -39.90
N GLN A 67 -44.25 41.20 -39.21
CA GLN A 67 -44.12 41.43 -37.76
C GLN A 67 -44.31 40.16 -36.93
N TRP A 68 -45.25 39.32 -37.32
CA TRP A 68 -45.49 38.01 -36.66
C TRP A 68 -44.32 37.05 -36.91
N LEU A 69 -43.73 37.05 -38.11
CA LEU A 69 -42.61 36.23 -38.44
C LEU A 69 -41.38 36.59 -37.63
N ILE A 70 -41.05 37.90 -37.51
CA ILE A 70 -39.91 38.38 -36.67
C ILE A 70 -40.17 38.07 -35.20
N LEU A 71 -41.42 38.19 -34.71
CA LEU A 71 -41.71 37.81 -33.32
C LEU A 71 -41.55 36.31 -33.10
N ALA A 72 -42.01 35.48 -34.03
CA ALA A 72 -41.91 34.03 -33.95
C ALA A 72 -40.43 33.58 -33.97
N THR A 73 -39.57 34.21 -34.82
CA THR A 73 -38.12 33.87 -34.83
C THR A 73 -37.42 34.26 -33.53
N ARG A 74 -37.77 35.39 -32.91
CA ARG A 74 -37.22 35.81 -31.60
C ARG A 74 -37.68 34.92 -30.48
N CYS A 75 -38.94 34.52 -30.45
CA CYS A 75 -39.45 33.58 -29.45
C CYS A 75 -38.75 32.20 -29.58
N LEU A 76 -38.58 31.74 -30.82
CA LEU A 76 -37.91 30.47 -31.11
C LEU A 76 -36.42 30.54 -30.76
N LEU A 77 -35.73 31.67 -30.98
CA LEU A 77 -34.35 31.87 -30.63
C LEU A 77 -34.13 31.77 -29.11
N VAL A 78 -34.95 32.50 -28.32
CA VAL A 78 -34.86 32.45 -26.86
C VAL A 78 -35.15 31.02 -26.34
N PHE A 79 -36.13 30.35 -26.93
CA PHE A 79 -36.44 28.97 -26.56
C PHE A 79 -35.32 27.99 -26.86
N LEU A 80 -34.75 28.04 -28.09
CA LEU A 80 -33.64 27.19 -28.50
C LEU A 80 -32.36 27.49 -27.73
N LEU A 81 -32.13 28.75 -27.35
CA LEU A 81 -30.98 29.11 -26.50
C LEU A 81 -31.13 28.46 -25.10
N GLY A 82 -32.31 28.53 -24.49
CA GLY A 82 -32.61 27.87 -23.24
C GLY A 82 -32.46 26.33 -23.34
N LEU A 83 -32.90 25.79 -24.47
CA LEU A 83 -32.75 24.36 -24.76
C LEU A 83 -31.27 23.95 -24.93
N ALA A 84 -30.47 24.76 -25.61
CA ALA A 84 -29.03 24.51 -25.79
C ALA A 84 -28.28 24.51 -24.46
N LEU A 85 -28.61 25.47 -23.57
CA LEU A 85 -28.03 25.54 -22.22
C LEU A 85 -28.52 24.41 -21.31
N ALA A 86 -29.70 23.83 -21.56
CA ALA A 86 -30.22 22.67 -20.85
C ALA A 86 -29.50 21.36 -21.20
N ARG A 87 -28.64 21.34 -22.22
CA ARG A 87 -27.89 20.18 -22.70
C ARG A 87 -28.76 18.94 -22.91
N PRO A 88 -29.55 18.91 -23.99
CA PRO A 88 -30.42 17.77 -24.28
C PRO A 88 -29.60 16.53 -24.63
N LEU A 89 -29.90 15.42 -23.95
CA LEU A 89 -29.36 14.08 -24.20
C LEU A 89 -30.42 13.26 -24.92
N GLY A 90 -30.09 12.69 -26.07
CA GLY A 90 -31.01 11.84 -26.83
C GLY A 90 -30.96 10.39 -26.38
N CYS A 91 -32.11 9.69 -26.36
CA CYS A 91 -32.16 8.25 -26.15
C CYS A 91 -31.58 7.48 -27.36
N GLU A 92 -31.05 6.28 -27.13
CA GLU A 92 -30.36 5.42 -28.10
C GLU A 92 -31.22 4.95 -29.29
N SER A 93 -32.55 4.97 -29.17
CA SER A 93 -33.47 4.46 -30.18
C SER A 93 -34.21 5.58 -30.86
N GLY A 94 -33.68 6.09 -31.98
CA GLY A 94 -34.41 7.05 -32.82
C GLY A 94 -33.57 7.55 -34.00
N ALA A 95 -34.24 8.11 -35.03
CA ALA A 95 -33.60 8.64 -36.24
C ALA A 95 -32.57 9.76 -35.98
N LEU A 96 -32.54 10.37 -34.79
CA LEU A 96 -31.63 11.41 -34.34
C LEU A 96 -30.39 10.86 -33.64
N ALA A 97 -30.29 9.59 -33.31
CA ALA A 97 -29.16 8.97 -32.63
C ALA A 97 -27.83 9.14 -33.38
N GLN A 98 -27.88 9.29 -34.70
CA GLN A 98 -26.69 9.46 -35.56
C GLN A 98 -26.05 10.86 -35.50
N PHE A 99 -26.74 11.85 -34.94
CA PHE A 99 -26.29 13.25 -34.93
C PHE A 99 -25.72 13.75 -33.60
N GLY A 100 -25.80 12.92 -32.52
CA GLY A 100 -25.26 13.30 -31.22
C GLY A 100 -23.74 13.06 -31.12
N ARG A 101 -23.02 13.98 -30.43
CA ARG A 101 -21.64 13.73 -30.03
C ARG A 101 -21.62 12.88 -28.78
N HIS A 102 -20.89 11.77 -28.82
CA HIS A 102 -20.63 10.94 -27.66
C HIS A 102 -19.54 11.57 -26.81
N THR A 103 -19.92 12.26 -25.75
CA THR A 103 -18.98 12.78 -24.76
C THR A 103 -19.04 11.89 -23.53
N ALA A 104 -17.97 11.18 -23.24
CA ALA A 104 -17.87 10.32 -22.08
C ALA A 104 -16.46 10.32 -21.51
N LEU A 105 -16.37 10.26 -20.19
CA LEU A 105 -15.15 9.94 -19.48
C LEU A 105 -15.11 8.43 -19.22
N ASN A 106 -14.16 7.74 -19.83
CA ASN A 106 -13.94 6.31 -19.63
C ASN A 106 -12.75 6.11 -18.68
N VAL A 107 -13.02 5.64 -17.47
CA VAL A 107 -12.01 5.33 -16.47
C VAL A 107 -11.78 3.83 -16.44
N PHE A 108 -10.55 3.40 -16.73
CA PHE A 108 -10.14 2.01 -16.71
C PHE A 108 -9.30 1.74 -15.45
N VAL A 109 -9.73 0.77 -14.65
CA VAL A 109 -8.96 0.20 -13.54
C VAL A 109 -8.50 -1.18 -13.97
N ILE A 110 -7.19 -1.35 -14.15
CA ILE A 110 -6.57 -2.59 -14.61
C ILE A 110 -5.80 -3.20 -13.45
N ASP A 111 -6.11 -4.44 -13.13
CA ASP A 111 -5.30 -5.22 -12.22
C ASP A 111 -4.02 -5.67 -12.91
N ASN A 112 -2.89 -5.20 -12.39
CA ASN A 112 -1.55 -5.59 -12.80
C ASN A 112 -0.75 -6.18 -11.64
N SER A 113 -1.41 -6.56 -10.53
CA SER A 113 -0.80 -7.25 -9.38
C SER A 113 -0.14 -8.57 -9.80
N TYR A 114 0.61 -9.21 -8.90
CA TYR A 114 1.32 -10.40 -9.33
C TYR A 114 0.37 -11.57 -9.70
N SER A 115 -0.85 -11.64 -9.16
CA SER A 115 -1.85 -12.63 -9.57
C SER A 115 -2.25 -12.49 -11.05
N ALA A 116 -2.18 -11.25 -11.60
CA ALA A 116 -2.42 -11.01 -13.03
C ALA A 116 -1.37 -11.64 -13.96
N ALA A 117 -0.25 -12.17 -13.41
CA ALA A 117 0.70 -13.01 -14.15
C ALA A 117 0.18 -14.45 -14.37
N TYR A 118 -0.97 -14.83 -13.80
CA TYR A 118 -1.60 -16.12 -14.03
C TYR A 118 -1.80 -16.36 -15.51
N GLU A 119 -1.41 -17.56 -16.00
CA GLU A 119 -1.50 -17.91 -17.42
C GLU A 119 -2.95 -17.94 -17.89
N ALA A 120 -3.27 -17.05 -18.83
CA ALA A 120 -4.59 -16.98 -19.43
C ALA A 120 -4.90 -18.23 -20.27
N ARG A 121 -6.19 -18.61 -20.31
CA ARG A 121 -6.69 -19.70 -21.17
C ARG A 121 -7.11 -19.18 -22.55
N HIS A 122 -6.52 -18.07 -22.98
CA HIS A 122 -6.85 -17.40 -24.24
C HIS A 122 -5.73 -17.56 -25.27
N PRO A 123 -6.02 -17.88 -26.56
CA PRO A 123 -4.99 -18.12 -27.56
C PRO A 123 -4.09 -16.89 -27.86
N ASP A 124 -4.64 -15.68 -27.71
CA ASP A 124 -3.95 -14.43 -28.06
C ASP A 124 -3.44 -13.66 -26.82
N ALA A 125 -3.50 -14.25 -25.64
CA ALA A 125 -3.01 -13.63 -24.40
C ALA A 125 -2.27 -14.68 -23.57
N LYS A 126 -1.05 -14.37 -23.14
CA LYS A 126 -0.25 -15.29 -22.32
C LYS A 126 -0.69 -15.25 -20.85
N THR A 127 -0.99 -14.06 -20.35
CA THR A 127 -1.34 -13.81 -18.97
C THR A 127 -2.68 -13.07 -18.85
N HIS A 128 -3.25 -13.04 -17.65
CA HIS A 128 -4.43 -12.22 -17.36
C HIS A 128 -4.16 -10.74 -17.64
N LEU A 129 -2.95 -10.22 -17.36
CA LEU A 129 -2.59 -8.86 -17.71
C LEU A 129 -2.63 -8.62 -19.23
N ASP A 130 -2.12 -9.56 -20.05
CA ASP A 130 -2.21 -9.45 -21.51
C ASP A 130 -3.66 -9.45 -21.98
N GLN A 131 -4.51 -10.26 -21.34
CA GLN A 131 -5.95 -10.30 -21.61
C GLN A 131 -6.62 -8.99 -21.23
N ALA A 132 -6.28 -8.40 -20.08
CA ALA A 132 -6.77 -7.09 -19.64
C ALA A 132 -6.38 -5.99 -20.63
N LYS A 133 -5.12 -5.93 -21.06
CA LYS A 133 -4.64 -4.99 -22.09
C LYS A 133 -5.43 -5.13 -23.40
N ARG A 134 -5.70 -6.35 -23.82
CA ARG A 134 -6.49 -6.62 -25.03
C ARG A 134 -7.93 -6.10 -24.89
N ILE A 135 -8.57 -6.32 -23.74
CA ILE A 135 -9.91 -5.79 -23.43
C ILE A 135 -9.91 -4.27 -23.57
N VAL A 136 -8.99 -3.58 -22.89
CA VAL A 136 -8.90 -2.11 -22.93
C VAL A 136 -8.68 -1.62 -24.35
N LYS A 137 -7.71 -2.20 -25.09
CA LYS A 137 -7.45 -1.82 -26.49
C LYS A 137 -8.68 -2.02 -27.39
N THR A 138 -9.44 -3.10 -27.18
CA THR A 138 -10.68 -3.35 -27.92
C THR A 138 -11.77 -2.31 -27.58
N LEU A 139 -11.91 -1.93 -26.31
CA LEU A 139 -12.81 -0.87 -25.91
C LEU A 139 -12.40 0.49 -26.48
N LEU A 140 -11.12 0.81 -26.44
CA LEU A 140 -10.56 2.03 -27.04
C LEU A 140 -10.71 2.07 -28.58
N SER A 141 -10.67 0.92 -29.27
CA SER A 141 -10.87 0.90 -30.72
C SER A 141 -12.31 1.18 -31.14
N ARG A 142 -13.25 1.00 -30.22
CA ARG A 142 -14.69 1.26 -30.42
C ARG A 142 -15.11 2.64 -29.92
N ALA A 143 -14.26 3.30 -29.15
CA ALA A 143 -14.51 4.65 -28.63
C ALA A 143 -14.42 5.67 -29.76
N SER A 144 -15.23 6.72 -29.68
CA SER A 144 -15.26 7.80 -30.68
C SER A 144 -14.17 8.82 -30.41
N SER A 145 -13.30 9.07 -31.39
CA SER A 145 -12.24 10.09 -31.30
C SER A 145 -12.73 11.54 -31.19
N GLY A 146 -14.03 11.76 -31.20
CA GLY A 146 -14.62 13.11 -31.26
C GLY A 146 -15.16 13.67 -29.94
N GLY A 147 -15.03 12.98 -28.81
CA GLY A 147 -15.63 13.46 -27.55
C GLY A 147 -15.41 12.56 -26.33
N GLU A 148 -14.85 11.38 -26.51
CA GLU A 148 -14.55 10.49 -25.43
C GLU A 148 -13.13 10.73 -24.89
N SER A 149 -12.97 10.76 -23.58
CA SER A 149 -11.68 10.86 -22.90
C SER A 149 -11.41 9.61 -22.06
N VAL A 150 -10.13 9.34 -21.83
CA VAL A 150 -9.66 8.13 -21.18
C VAL A 150 -8.77 8.47 -19.99
N VAL A 151 -8.98 7.77 -18.88
CA VAL A 151 -8.11 7.71 -17.71
C VAL A 151 -7.77 6.25 -17.45
N LEU A 152 -6.52 5.99 -17.07
CA LEU A 152 -5.99 4.66 -16.88
C LEU A 152 -5.33 4.54 -15.52
N ILE A 153 -5.79 3.62 -14.69
CA ILE A 153 -5.31 3.37 -13.33
C ILE A 153 -4.92 1.89 -13.23
N THR A 154 -3.77 1.62 -12.65
CA THR A 154 -3.32 0.26 -12.32
C THR A 154 -3.55 -0.01 -10.83
N ALA A 155 -3.99 -1.23 -10.49
CA ALA A 155 -4.37 -1.62 -9.13
C ALA A 155 -3.28 -2.38 -8.36
N GLY A 156 -2.05 -2.50 -8.88
CA GLY A 156 -0.92 -3.00 -8.07
C GLY A 156 -0.57 -2.03 -6.94
N ARG A 157 -0.21 -2.55 -5.77
CA ARG A 157 0.06 -1.76 -4.55
C ARG A 157 1.43 -1.05 -4.60
N PRO A 158 1.48 0.27 -4.46
CA PRO A 158 0.32 1.18 -4.38
C PRO A 158 -0.36 1.35 -5.74
N ALA A 159 -1.69 1.58 -5.74
CA ALA A 159 -2.41 1.90 -6.96
C ALA A 159 -1.82 3.17 -7.63
N THR A 160 -1.78 3.20 -8.96
CA THR A 160 -1.13 4.29 -9.69
C THR A 160 -1.96 4.72 -10.89
N ALA A 161 -2.17 6.03 -11.03
CA ALA A 161 -2.80 6.59 -12.22
C ALA A 161 -1.75 6.76 -13.32
N VAL A 162 -1.75 5.85 -14.30
CA VAL A 162 -0.82 5.87 -15.46
C VAL A 162 -1.21 6.99 -16.42
N ILE A 163 -2.51 7.18 -16.65
CA ILE A 163 -3.07 8.37 -17.30
C ILE A 163 -3.91 9.06 -16.24
N SER A 164 -3.36 10.09 -15.60
CA SER A 164 -3.97 10.78 -14.45
C SER A 164 -4.92 11.90 -14.83
N LYS A 165 -4.86 12.40 -16.07
CA LYS A 165 -5.75 13.43 -16.62
C LYS A 165 -6.46 12.90 -17.85
N PRO A 166 -7.72 13.29 -18.09
CA PRO A 166 -8.47 12.84 -19.24
C PRO A 166 -7.73 13.10 -20.56
N GLN A 167 -7.41 12.04 -21.26
CA GLN A 167 -6.71 12.05 -22.54
C GLN A 167 -7.69 11.78 -23.67
N TYR A 168 -7.67 12.63 -24.69
CA TYR A 168 -8.56 12.55 -25.86
C TYR A 168 -7.90 11.84 -27.05
N ASP A 169 -6.56 11.69 -27.03
CA ASP A 169 -5.84 10.92 -28.02
C ASP A 169 -5.88 9.43 -27.64
N LEU A 170 -6.77 8.71 -28.32
CA LEU A 170 -7.00 7.30 -28.06
C LEU A 170 -5.87 6.39 -28.58
N GLU A 171 -5.09 6.84 -29.57
CA GLU A 171 -3.94 6.09 -30.08
C GLU A 171 -2.78 6.15 -29.08
N ASP A 172 -2.51 7.34 -28.53
CA ASP A 172 -1.50 7.45 -27.48
C ASP A 172 -1.94 6.66 -26.23
N ALA A 173 -3.23 6.72 -25.84
CA ALA A 173 -3.75 5.89 -24.76
C ALA A 173 -3.52 4.39 -24.99
N ARG A 174 -3.70 3.88 -26.22
CA ARG A 174 -3.38 2.47 -26.57
C ARG A 174 -1.89 2.16 -26.40
N SER A 175 -1.03 3.08 -26.82
CA SER A 175 0.42 2.93 -26.65
C SER A 175 0.84 2.87 -25.18
N VAL A 176 0.15 3.64 -24.32
CA VAL A 176 0.35 3.60 -22.86
C VAL A 176 -0.11 2.27 -22.27
N VAL A 177 -1.25 1.72 -22.73
CA VAL A 177 -1.71 0.38 -22.30
C VAL A 177 -0.68 -0.70 -22.62
N ASP A 178 -0.04 -0.66 -23.79
CA ASP A 178 0.99 -1.63 -24.15
C ASP A 178 2.21 -1.57 -23.21
N ARG A 179 2.54 -0.39 -22.69
CA ARG A 179 3.66 -0.16 -21.76
C ARG A 179 3.39 -0.52 -20.30
N ILE A 180 2.15 -0.87 -19.95
CA ILE A 180 1.87 -1.34 -18.58
C ILE A 180 2.68 -2.61 -18.32
N GLU A 181 3.53 -2.58 -17.30
CA GLU A 181 4.30 -3.74 -16.88
C GLU A 181 3.58 -4.52 -15.78
N GLN A 182 3.92 -5.82 -15.68
CA GLN A 182 3.50 -6.67 -14.58
C GLN A 182 4.08 -6.13 -13.27
N SER A 183 3.23 -5.82 -12.31
CA SER A 183 3.65 -5.56 -10.94
C SER A 183 3.78 -6.88 -10.19
N TYR A 184 4.79 -6.96 -9.34
CA TYR A 184 4.97 -8.10 -8.45
C TYR A 184 4.48 -7.82 -7.03
N SER A 185 3.76 -6.71 -6.84
CA SER A 185 3.10 -6.35 -5.59
C SER A 185 1.70 -6.95 -5.49
N ALA A 186 1.09 -6.89 -4.31
CA ALA A 186 -0.30 -7.26 -4.10
C ALA A 186 -1.26 -6.25 -4.74
N THR A 187 -2.53 -6.62 -4.88
CA THR A 187 -3.60 -5.75 -5.37
C THR A 187 -3.94 -4.65 -4.34
N ASP A 188 -4.21 -3.44 -4.83
CA ASP A 188 -4.77 -2.31 -4.09
C ASP A 188 -6.03 -1.79 -4.82
N LEU A 189 -7.04 -2.62 -4.88
CA LEU A 189 -8.30 -2.29 -5.56
C LEU A 189 -9.03 -1.10 -4.91
N PRO A 190 -9.12 -0.98 -3.57
CA PRO A 190 -9.72 0.19 -2.93
C PRO A 190 -9.01 1.49 -3.31
N GLY A 191 -7.67 1.51 -3.28
CA GLY A 191 -6.88 2.69 -3.68
C GLY A 191 -7.13 3.08 -5.14
N ALA A 192 -7.18 2.12 -6.05
CA ALA A 192 -7.45 2.36 -7.47
C ALA A 192 -8.87 2.93 -7.69
N LEU A 193 -9.88 2.40 -6.99
CA LEU A 193 -11.26 2.88 -7.09
C LEU A 193 -11.43 4.28 -6.48
N GLN A 194 -10.72 4.60 -5.38
CA GLN A 194 -10.70 5.95 -4.82
C GLN A 194 -10.09 6.97 -5.79
N MET A 195 -8.98 6.62 -6.46
CA MET A 195 -8.40 7.45 -7.51
C MET A 195 -9.36 7.66 -8.67
N ALA A 196 -10.09 6.60 -9.07
CA ALA A 196 -11.11 6.70 -10.12
C ALA A 196 -12.22 7.67 -9.75
N ILE A 197 -12.72 7.63 -8.51
CA ILE A 197 -13.72 8.58 -7.99
C ILE A 197 -13.18 10.00 -8.02
N GLN A 198 -11.96 10.21 -7.54
CA GLN A 198 -11.35 11.55 -7.50
C GLN A 198 -11.26 12.16 -8.89
N VAL A 199 -10.66 11.44 -9.84
CA VAL A 199 -10.55 11.92 -11.24
C VAL A 199 -11.93 12.19 -11.85
N ALA A 200 -12.91 11.31 -11.61
CA ALA A 200 -14.25 11.51 -12.13
C ALA A 200 -14.98 12.70 -11.50
N ARG A 201 -14.69 13.06 -10.25
CA ARG A 201 -15.23 14.27 -9.58
C ARG A 201 -14.61 15.54 -10.12
N ASP A 202 -13.30 15.52 -10.35
CA ASP A 202 -12.58 16.67 -10.90
C ASP A 202 -13.08 17.04 -12.32
N GLU A 203 -13.58 16.07 -13.08
CA GLU A 203 -14.17 16.22 -14.40
C GLU A 203 -15.69 16.39 -14.36
N ALA A 204 -16.16 17.45 -13.68
CA ALA A 204 -17.59 17.73 -13.50
C ALA A 204 -18.35 17.97 -14.83
N ASN A 205 -17.64 18.41 -15.88
CA ASN A 205 -18.24 18.79 -17.17
C ASN A 205 -18.58 17.61 -18.09
N GLN A 206 -18.10 16.38 -17.78
CA GLN A 206 -18.42 15.19 -18.58
C GLN A 206 -19.78 14.63 -18.14
N PRO A 207 -20.77 14.55 -19.04
CA PRO A 207 -22.11 14.08 -18.70
C PRO A 207 -22.18 12.57 -18.40
N ASN A 208 -21.40 11.80 -19.14
CA ASN A 208 -21.35 10.33 -19.00
C ASN A 208 -19.98 9.95 -18.40
N LYS A 209 -20.01 9.21 -17.30
CA LYS A 209 -18.82 8.72 -16.62
C LYS A 209 -18.91 7.21 -16.52
N ASN A 210 -18.03 6.51 -17.22
CA ASN A 210 -18.00 5.07 -17.26
C ASN A 210 -16.79 4.57 -16.48
N LEU A 211 -17.00 3.57 -15.64
CA LEU A 211 -15.95 2.87 -14.93
C LEU A 211 -15.85 1.43 -15.45
N PHE A 212 -14.67 1.03 -15.86
CA PHE A 212 -14.34 -0.32 -16.28
C PHE A 212 -13.33 -0.91 -15.28
N ILE A 213 -13.76 -1.91 -14.53
CA ILE A 213 -12.93 -2.64 -13.58
C ILE A 213 -12.53 -3.95 -14.27
N ILE A 214 -11.24 -4.21 -14.40
CA ILE A 214 -10.71 -5.38 -15.13
C ILE A 214 -9.79 -6.13 -14.18
N THR A 215 -10.29 -7.20 -13.57
CA THR A 215 -9.56 -8.00 -12.58
C THR A 215 -9.79 -9.50 -12.82
N ASP A 216 -8.96 -10.32 -12.22
CA ASP A 216 -9.08 -11.79 -12.22
C ASP A 216 -10.11 -12.32 -11.21
N ALA A 217 -10.80 -11.43 -10.50
CA ALA A 217 -11.81 -11.74 -9.49
C ALA A 217 -11.32 -12.66 -8.36
N THR A 218 -10.03 -12.61 -8.05
CA THR A 218 -9.43 -13.44 -6.99
C THR A 218 -9.93 -13.04 -5.61
N ARG A 219 -10.02 -14.01 -4.73
CA ARG A 219 -10.48 -13.82 -3.35
C ARG A 219 -9.58 -12.85 -2.57
N SER A 220 -8.27 -12.86 -2.84
CA SER A 220 -7.30 -11.95 -2.26
C SER A 220 -7.60 -10.46 -2.52
N ALA A 221 -8.06 -10.13 -3.73
CA ALA A 221 -8.35 -8.74 -4.13
C ALA A 221 -9.68 -8.21 -3.55
N TRP A 222 -10.66 -9.07 -3.28
CA TRP A 222 -12.01 -8.67 -2.94
C TRP A 222 -12.45 -8.99 -1.50
N GLU A 223 -11.77 -9.91 -0.81
CA GLU A 223 -12.09 -10.32 0.56
C GLU A 223 -11.05 -9.83 1.58
N GLY A 224 -11.22 -10.18 2.85
CA GLY A 224 -10.29 -9.87 3.94
C GLY A 224 -10.30 -8.38 4.31
N GLN A 225 -9.12 -7.79 4.48
CA GLN A 225 -8.97 -6.38 4.89
C GLN A 225 -9.51 -5.40 3.86
N GLN A 226 -9.48 -5.75 2.58
CA GLN A 226 -9.98 -4.90 1.50
C GLN A 226 -11.50 -4.82 1.45
N ALA A 227 -12.22 -5.87 1.87
CA ALA A 227 -13.68 -5.95 1.81
C ALA A 227 -14.39 -4.81 2.55
N GLN A 228 -13.87 -4.40 3.71
CA GLN A 228 -14.46 -3.28 4.47
C GLN A 228 -14.33 -1.96 3.72
N SER A 229 -13.16 -1.69 3.15
CA SER A 229 -12.90 -0.48 2.37
C SER A 229 -13.73 -0.45 1.09
N LEU A 230 -13.86 -1.59 0.39
CA LEU A 230 -14.67 -1.71 -0.81
C LEU A 230 -16.17 -1.43 -0.54
N ARG A 231 -16.72 -1.92 0.56
CA ARG A 231 -18.10 -1.62 0.97
C ARG A 231 -18.34 -0.15 1.26
N GLN A 232 -17.34 0.54 1.82
CA GLN A 232 -17.42 1.99 2.07
C GLN A 232 -17.37 2.80 0.79
N ILE A 233 -16.60 2.37 -0.20
CA ILE A 233 -16.42 3.04 -1.49
C ILE A 233 -17.62 2.81 -2.43
N GLY A 234 -18.32 1.67 -2.34
CA GLY A 234 -19.40 1.30 -3.24
C GLY A 234 -20.46 2.38 -3.46
N PRO A 235 -21.07 2.98 -2.41
CA PRO A 235 -22.05 4.05 -2.57
C PRO A 235 -21.49 5.30 -3.27
N GLU A 236 -20.21 5.61 -3.07
CA GLU A 236 -19.55 6.73 -3.75
C GLU A 236 -19.34 6.46 -5.24
N LEU A 237 -19.00 5.22 -5.61
CA LEU A 237 -18.92 4.77 -7.00
C LEU A 237 -20.28 4.93 -7.69
N ALA A 238 -21.35 4.43 -7.06
CA ALA A 238 -22.71 4.50 -7.60
C ALA A 238 -23.20 5.95 -7.77
N GLY A 239 -22.75 6.87 -6.91
CA GLY A 239 -23.07 8.30 -7.01
C GLY A 239 -22.22 9.07 -8.02
N THR A 240 -21.06 8.52 -8.42
CA THR A 240 -20.08 9.21 -9.29
C THR A 240 -20.17 8.74 -10.74
N PHE A 241 -20.35 7.44 -10.98
CA PHE A 241 -20.32 6.84 -12.32
C PHE A 241 -21.73 6.54 -12.82
N THR A 242 -21.99 6.88 -14.09
CA THR A 242 -23.25 6.60 -14.79
C THR A 242 -23.37 5.10 -15.12
N ARG A 243 -22.24 4.50 -15.50
CA ARG A 243 -22.15 3.07 -15.83
C ARG A 243 -20.89 2.49 -15.19
N MET A 244 -21.03 1.31 -14.61
CA MET A 244 -19.92 0.54 -14.09
C MET A 244 -19.97 -0.88 -14.67
N THR A 245 -18.81 -1.35 -15.17
CA THR A 245 -18.67 -2.67 -15.78
C THR A 245 -17.46 -3.37 -15.20
N HIS A 246 -17.61 -4.57 -14.73
CA HIS A 246 -16.51 -5.46 -14.32
C HIS A 246 -16.28 -6.52 -15.39
N TYR A 247 -15.05 -6.63 -15.86
CA TYR A 247 -14.57 -7.70 -16.73
C TYR A 247 -13.81 -8.72 -15.89
N ASN A 248 -14.36 -9.93 -15.81
CA ASN A 248 -13.77 -11.03 -15.06
C ASN A 248 -12.81 -11.83 -15.94
N LEU A 249 -11.49 -11.72 -15.68
CA LEU A 249 -10.44 -12.37 -16.46
C LEU A 249 -10.38 -13.89 -16.24
N SER A 250 -10.96 -14.40 -15.15
CA SER A 250 -11.03 -15.84 -14.87
C SER A 250 -12.03 -16.61 -15.75
N ASP A 251 -12.89 -15.91 -16.45
CA ASP A 251 -14.02 -16.49 -17.22
C ASP A 251 -14.92 -17.43 -16.40
N GLY A 252 -15.00 -17.22 -15.07
CA GLY A 252 -15.75 -18.07 -14.15
C GLY A 252 -15.23 -19.49 -13.99
N LYS A 253 -14.01 -19.79 -14.49
CA LYS A 253 -13.39 -21.12 -14.37
C LYS A 253 -12.64 -21.22 -13.05
N ALA A 254 -12.69 -22.40 -12.44
CA ALA A 254 -11.91 -22.68 -11.24
C ALA A 254 -10.42 -22.52 -11.52
N GLN A 255 -9.78 -21.77 -10.66
CA GLN A 255 -8.33 -21.55 -10.66
C GLN A 255 -7.71 -22.25 -9.44
N TRP A 256 -6.48 -22.69 -9.58
CA TRP A 256 -5.72 -23.26 -8.49
C TRP A 256 -4.26 -22.79 -8.57
N ASN A 257 -3.59 -22.78 -7.43
CA ASN A 257 -2.23 -22.31 -7.29
C ASN A 257 -1.52 -23.04 -6.15
N GLY A 258 -0.27 -23.45 -6.36
CA GLY A 258 0.64 -23.86 -5.31
C GLY A 258 1.60 -22.71 -4.99
N ALA A 259 1.83 -22.41 -3.73
CA ALA A 259 2.69 -21.28 -3.38
C ALA A 259 3.60 -21.59 -2.20
N VAL A 260 4.82 -21.04 -2.23
CA VAL A 260 5.73 -21.00 -1.09
C VAL A 260 5.55 -19.68 -0.36
N LEU A 261 4.81 -19.72 0.77
CA LEU A 261 4.44 -18.50 1.49
C LEU A 261 5.57 -17.97 2.37
N ASP A 262 6.41 -18.86 2.93
CA ASP A 262 7.52 -18.47 3.80
C ASP A 262 8.60 -19.55 3.84
N VAL A 263 9.85 -19.14 4.12
CA VAL A 263 10.97 -20.00 4.42
C VAL A 263 11.70 -19.44 5.64
N ARG A 264 11.82 -20.24 6.69
CA ARG A 264 12.42 -19.78 7.95
C ARG A 264 13.24 -20.87 8.62
N PRO A 265 14.31 -20.52 9.34
CA PRO A 265 14.99 -21.47 10.21
C PRO A 265 14.08 -21.84 11.39
N THR A 266 14.26 -23.04 11.94
CA THR A 266 13.54 -23.49 13.15
C THR A 266 14.16 -22.92 14.42
N THR A 267 15.42 -22.47 14.35
CA THR A 267 16.15 -21.84 15.44
C THR A 267 16.42 -20.37 15.09
N ASN A 268 16.42 -19.50 16.08
CA ASN A 268 16.68 -18.07 15.84
C ASN A 268 18.13 -17.80 15.44
N LEU A 269 19.06 -18.68 15.70
CA LEU A 269 20.46 -18.53 15.36
C LEU A 269 20.92 -19.70 14.52
N VAL A 270 21.48 -19.40 13.36
CA VAL A 270 22.13 -20.38 12.46
C VAL A 270 23.65 -20.22 12.59
N THR A 271 24.36 -21.33 12.71
CA THR A 271 25.81 -21.33 12.93
C THR A 271 26.55 -22.31 12.02
N THR A 272 27.84 -22.11 11.83
CA THR A 272 28.70 -23.06 11.10
C THR A 272 29.02 -24.31 11.91
N LYS A 273 28.81 -24.29 13.23
CA LYS A 273 29.18 -25.40 14.15
C LYS A 273 28.10 -26.47 14.25
N PHE A 274 26.84 -26.07 14.09
CA PHE A 274 25.70 -26.95 14.20
C PHE A 274 24.86 -26.92 12.93
N LYS A 275 24.34 -28.07 12.58
CA LYS A 275 23.34 -28.17 11.52
C LYS A 275 22.05 -27.50 11.96
N SER A 276 21.35 -26.90 11.04
CA SER A 276 20.10 -26.19 11.30
C SER A 276 18.98 -26.77 10.46
N ASP A 277 17.78 -26.79 11.03
CA ASP A 277 16.57 -27.18 10.34
C ASP A 277 15.84 -25.97 9.81
N PHE A 278 15.21 -26.11 8.64
CA PHE A 278 14.40 -25.07 8.02
C PHE A 278 12.99 -25.56 7.73
N LYS A 279 12.05 -24.66 7.84
CA LYS A 279 10.64 -24.89 7.50
C LYS A 279 10.23 -24.01 6.33
N ALA A 280 9.50 -24.58 5.38
CA ALA A 280 8.78 -23.89 4.34
C ALA A 280 7.28 -24.01 4.59
N ASP A 281 6.60 -22.88 4.63
CA ASP A 281 5.14 -22.78 4.63
C ASP A 281 4.69 -22.86 3.16
N VAL A 282 4.19 -24.03 2.77
CA VAL A 282 3.73 -24.30 1.40
C VAL A 282 2.25 -24.57 1.43
N LYS A 283 1.48 -23.89 0.59
CA LYS A 283 0.02 -24.04 0.53
C LYS A 283 -0.46 -24.27 -0.90
N GLY A 284 -1.55 -25.01 -1.02
CA GLY A 284 -2.34 -25.09 -2.24
C GLY A 284 -3.67 -24.39 -2.09
N PHE A 285 -4.05 -23.63 -3.08
CA PHE A 285 -5.32 -22.90 -3.16
C PHE A 285 -6.15 -23.45 -4.33
N GLY A 286 -7.43 -23.70 -4.10
CA GLY A 286 -8.32 -24.33 -5.08
C GLY A 286 -8.41 -25.86 -4.91
N THR A 287 -8.39 -26.60 -6.01
CA THR A 287 -8.45 -28.08 -5.97
C THR A 287 -7.09 -28.66 -5.57
N GLY A 288 -7.08 -29.58 -4.58
CA GLY A 288 -5.85 -30.22 -4.13
C GLY A 288 -5.16 -31.02 -5.24
N HIS A 289 -3.85 -30.88 -5.35
CA HIS A 289 -2.98 -31.56 -6.34
C HIS A 289 -1.61 -31.89 -5.72
N ASP A 290 -0.73 -32.53 -6.45
CA ASP A 290 0.58 -32.94 -5.95
C ASP A 290 1.66 -32.12 -6.64
N GLY A 291 2.60 -31.59 -5.86
CA GLY A 291 3.78 -30.87 -6.31
C GLY A 291 5.06 -31.52 -5.80
N THR A 292 6.20 -31.04 -6.27
CA THR A 292 7.53 -31.48 -5.84
C THR A 292 8.32 -30.31 -5.26
N LEU A 293 8.84 -30.48 -4.05
CA LEU A 293 9.58 -29.41 -3.37
C LEU A 293 11.08 -29.65 -3.45
N GLN A 294 11.82 -28.65 -3.93
CA GLN A 294 13.28 -28.66 -4.02
C GLN A 294 13.87 -27.58 -3.12
N TRP A 295 14.92 -27.95 -2.35
CA TRP A 295 15.67 -27.02 -1.53
C TRP A 295 17.06 -26.77 -2.11
N LYS A 296 17.50 -25.51 -2.07
CA LYS A 296 18.82 -25.10 -2.51
C LYS A 296 19.51 -24.24 -1.45
N LEU A 297 20.81 -24.39 -1.32
CA LEU A 297 21.70 -23.53 -0.54
C LEU A 297 22.72 -22.93 -1.50
N ASP A 298 22.80 -21.60 -1.58
CA ASP A 298 23.68 -20.87 -2.49
C ASP A 298 23.60 -21.41 -3.95
N ASP A 299 22.36 -21.59 -4.44
CA ASP A 299 22.00 -22.16 -5.73
C ASP A 299 22.32 -23.65 -5.94
N GLN A 300 22.94 -24.32 -4.96
CA GLN A 300 23.19 -25.76 -5.01
C GLN A 300 22.03 -26.54 -4.38
N VAL A 301 21.55 -27.56 -5.10
CA VAL A 301 20.48 -28.43 -4.59
C VAL A 301 20.99 -29.26 -3.41
N ILE A 302 20.39 -29.06 -2.24
CA ILE A 302 20.72 -29.80 -1.02
C ILE A 302 19.73 -30.94 -0.74
N LYS A 303 18.49 -30.79 -1.20
CA LYS A 303 17.46 -31.84 -1.16
C LYS A 303 16.47 -31.60 -2.31
N GLY A 304 16.27 -32.63 -3.11
CA GLY A 304 15.35 -32.58 -4.25
C GLY A 304 14.25 -33.62 -4.16
N GLY A 305 13.13 -33.39 -4.83
CA GLY A 305 12.12 -34.39 -5.18
C GLY A 305 11.23 -34.87 -4.03
N GLY A 306 11.00 -34.11 -2.98
CA GLY A 306 9.97 -34.43 -1.99
C GLY A 306 8.57 -34.14 -2.56
N ASN A 307 7.73 -35.19 -2.72
CA ASN A 307 6.32 -34.98 -3.09
C ASN A 307 5.55 -34.36 -1.95
N VAL A 308 4.76 -33.34 -2.27
CA VAL A 308 3.94 -32.60 -1.31
C VAL A 308 2.52 -32.53 -1.87
N ARG A 309 1.55 -32.94 -1.05
CA ARG A 309 0.14 -32.74 -1.34
C ARG A 309 -0.20 -31.29 -1.03
N LEU A 310 -0.64 -30.54 -2.05
CA LEU A 310 -0.94 -29.13 -1.97
C LEU A 310 -2.44 -28.91 -1.74
N ASP A 311 -2.79 -28.38 -0.57
CA ASP A 311 -4.13 -27.92 -0.20
C ASP A 311 -4.01 -26.84 0.88
N ASN A 312 -5.12 -26.29 1.33
CA ASN A 312 -5.13 -25.26 2.38
C ASN A 312 -4.64 -25.75 3.75
N ALA A 313 -4.65 -27.06 3.97
CA ALA A 313 -4.24 -27.70 5.22
C ALA A 313 -2.82 -28.32 5.14
N THR A 314 -2.10 -28.10 4.03
CA THR A 314 -0.73 -28.63 3.86
C THR A 314 0.13 -28.23 5.05
N PRO A 315 0.75 -29.19 5.78
CA PRO A 315 1.63 -28.87 6.89
C PRO A 315 2.93 -28.25 6.40
N ASP A 316 3.60 -27.50 7.28
CA ASP A 316 4.94 -26.96 7.00
C ASP A 316 5.89 -28.08 6.58
N GLN A 317 6.61 -27.86 5.48
CA GLN A 317 7.62 -28.80 4.99
C GLN A 317 8.96 -28.51 5.65
N THR A 318 9.62 -29.52 6.14
CA THR A 318 10.89 -29.38 6.88
C THR A 318 12.05 -30.06 6.15
N ILE A 319 13.16 -29.30 6.04
CA ILE A 319 14.47 -29.91 5.77
C ILE A 319 15.30 -29.87 7.04
N THR A 320 15.91 -31.02 7.37
CA THR A 320 16.74 -31.18 8.55
C THR A 320 18.21 -31.25 8.19
N ASP A 321 19.08 -31.03 9.19
CA ASP A 321 20.53 -31.22 9.09
C ASP A 321 21.24 -30.39 8.04
N VAL A 322 20.77 -29.17 7.73
CA VAL A 322 21.45 -28.26 6.80
C VAL A 322 22.74 -27.74 7.46
N ALA A 323 23.87 -28.02 6.84
CA ALA A 323 25.19 -27.58 7.31
C ALA A 323 25.68 -26.39 6.47
N PHE A 324 26.23 -25.37 7.14
CA PHE A 324 26.81 -24.18 6.49
C PHE A 324 28.33 -24.25 6.57
N PRO A 325 29.03 -24.24 5.41
CA PRO A 325 30.49 -24.41 5.38
C PRO A 325 31.26 -23.17 5.87
N THR A 326 30.67 -21.98 5.73
CA THR A 326 31.30 -20.72 6.08
C THR A 326 30.35 -19.82 6.89
N GLY A 327 30.88 -18.86 7.60
CA GLY A 327 30.07 -17.81 8.24
C GLY A 327 29.78 -16.68 7.27
N GLY A 328 28.76 -15.88 7.62
CA GLY A 328 28.26 -14.76 6.82
C GLY A 328 26.93 -15.07 6.15
N PRO A 329 26.49 -14.19 5.23
CA PRO A 329 25.18 -14.33 4.59
C PRO A 329 25.16 -15.44 3.54
N HIS A 330 24.25 -16.38 3.70
CA HIS A 330 23.94 -17.47 2.78
C HIS A 330 22.51 -17.38 2.29
N VAL A 331 22.24 -17.87 1.08
CA VAL A 331 20.89 -17.90 0.50
C VAL A 331 20.36 -19.32 0.56
N ILE A 332 19.29 -19.54 1.34
CA ILE A 332 18.49 -20.76 1.23
C ILE A 332 17.26 -20.44 0.40
N SER A 333 16.90 -21.33 -0.53
CA SER A 333 15.69 -21.18 -1.33
C SER A 333 14.92 -22.49 -1.40
N THR A 334 13.60 -22.32 -1.54
CA THR A 334 12.67 -23.42 -1.71
C THR A 334 11.90 -23.20 -2.98
N GLN A 335 11.95 -24.14 -3.89
CA GLN A 335 11.26 -24.11 -5.16
C GLN A 335 10.21 -25.21 -5.20
N LEU A 336 8.97 -24.82 -5.43
CA LEU A 336 7.88 -25.73 -5.76
C LEU A 336 7.91 -25.97 -7.27
N ILE A 337 7.99 -27.23 -7.66
CA ILE A 337 7.90 -27.67 -9.06
C ILE A 337 6.52 -28.29 -9.22
N ASP A 338 5.70 -27.61 -9.98
CA ASP A 338 4.29 -27.83 -10.13
C ASP A 338 3.86 -27.43 -11.54
N ASP A 339 2.69 -27.83 -11.99
CA ASP A 339 2.09 -27.43 -13.27
C ASP A 339 1.02 -26.34 -13.10
N ASP A 340 1.09 -25.59 -12.01
CA ASP A 340 0.24 -24.42 -11.81
C ASP A 340 0.53 -23.33 -12.84
N ARG A 341 -0.37 -22.36 -12.92
CA ARG A 341 -0.32 -21.28 -13.91
C ARG A 341 0.21 -19.97 -13.36
N LEU A 342 0.66 -19.95 -12.09
CA LEU A 342 1.22 -18.77 -11.45
C LEU A 342 2.59 -19.09 -10.83
N GLN A 343 3.63 -19.09 -11.66
CA GLN A 343 4.94 -19.57 -11.23
C GLN A 343 5.76 -18.58 -10.42
N VAL A 344 5.30 -17.35 -10.25
CA VAL A 344 6.07 -16.27 -9.60
C VAL A 344 6.22 -16.48 -8.09
N ASP A 345 5.31 -17.20 -7.44
CA ASP A 345 5.30 -17.53 -6.01
C ASP A 345 5.71 -18.98 -5.70
N ASN A 346 6.12 -19.73 -6.71
CA ASN A 346 6.68 -21.07 -6.61
C ASN A 346 8.13 -21.08 -6.11
N LEU A 347 8.79 -19.95 -6.07
CA LEU A 347 10.18 -19.81 -5.61
C LEU A 347 10.27 -18.75 -4.53
N ARG A 348 10.85 -19.14 -3.39
CA ARG A 348 11.08 -18.22 -2.28
C ARG A 348 12.50 -18.32 -1.77
N TRP A 349 13.11 -17.17 -1.52
CA TRP A 349 14.46 -17.04 -1.01
C TRP A 349 14.45 -16.55 0.44
N ARG A 350 15.41 -17.01 1.19
CA ARG A 350 15.74 -16.49 2.52
C ARG A 350 17.23 -16.31 2.65
N VAL A 351 17.68 -15.09 2.93
CA VAL A 351 19.06 -14.85 3.34
C VAL A 351 19.17 -15.12 4.82
N VAL A 352 20.17 -15.87 5.22
CA VAL A 352 20.46 -16.20 6.60
C VAL A 352 21.86 -15.76 6.91
N ASP A 353 22.04 -14.97 7.95
CA ASP A 353 23.38 -14.58 8.44
C ASP A 353 23.91 -15.66 9.39
N VAL A 354 24.86 -16.46 8.88
CA VAL A 354 25.40 -17.62 9.57
C VAL A 354 26.56 -17.17 10.49
N ALA A 355 26.40 -17.35 11.78
CA ALA A 355 27.42 -17.02 12.74
C ALA A 355 28.53 -18.09 12.77
N SER A 356 29.77 -17.71 12.51
CA SER A 356 30.92 -18.57 12.74
C SER A 356 31.30 -18.62 14.22
N GLU A 357 31.19 -17.48 14.90
CA GLU A 357 31.49 -17.27 16.30
C GLU A 357 30.60 -16.16 16.85
N MET A 358 30.02 -16.35 18.03
CA MET A 358 29.23 -15.35 18.73
C MET A 358 30.02 -14.85 19.94
N LYS A 359 30.52 -13.61 19.89
CA LYS A 359 31.19 -12.98 21.01
C LYS A 359 30.16 -12.52 22.04
N VAL A 360 30.33 -12.95 23.28
CA VAL A 360 29.49 -12.60 24.43
C VAL A 360 30.37 -11.97 25.50
N LEU A 361 30.10 -10.71 25.85
CA LEU A 361 30.77 -10.01 26.94
C LEU A 361 30.07 -10.34 28.25
N ILE A 362 30.79 -10.94 29.19
CA ILE A 362 30.29 -11.24 30.54
C ILE A 362 31.00 -10.29 31.53
N VAL A 363 30.20 -9.43 32.14
CA VAL A 363 30.67 -8.48 33.17
C VAL A 363 30.38 -9.11 34.53
N GLU A 364 31.46 -9.40 35.27
CA GLU A 364 31.37 -10.08 36.56
C GLU A 364 31.46 -9.07 37.69
N GLY A 365 30.44 -8.99 38.56
CA GLY A 365 30.43 -8.07 39.69
C GLY A 365 31.28 -8.53 40.88
N LYS A 366 31.57 -9.84 40.98
CA LYS A 366 32.39 -10.40 42.06
C LYS A 366 33.23 -11.55 41.51
N ARG A 367 34.54 -11.44 41.60
CA ARG A 367 35.42 -12.57 41.24
C ARG A 367 35.42 -13.62 42.33
N GLY A 368 35.31 -14.87 41.93
CA GLY A 368 35.51 -16.02 42.82
C GLY A 368 36.99 -16.23 43.12
N ILE A 369 37.27 -16.90 44.22
CA ILE A 369 38.65 -17.31 44.60
C ILE A 369 39.08 -18.55 43.79
N SER A 370 38.12 -19.41 43.45
CA SER A 370 38.34 -20.58 42.60
C SER A 370 37.67 -20.36 41.18
N PRO A 371 38.11 -21.11 40.16
CA PRO A 371 37.69 -20.89 38.78
C PRO A 371 36.18 -20.97 38.51
N LEU A 372 35.40 -21.65 39.36
CA LEU A 372 33.95 -21.81 39.20
C LEU A 372 33.11 -21.09 40.29
N GLU A 373 33.76 -20.34 41.19
CA GLU A 373 33.01 -19.56 42.19
C GLU A 373 32.46 -18.24 41.64
N GLY A 374 33.11 -17.68 40.62
CA GLY A 374 32.66 -16.44 39.98
C GLY A 374 31.46 -16.70 39.06
N SER A 375 30.48 -15.83 39.14
CA SER A 375 29.25 -15.89 38.30
C SER A 375 29.58 -15.85 36.80
N GLY A 376 30.60 -15.05 36.43
CA GLY A 376 31.06 -14.91 35.04
C GLY A 376 31.72 -16.20 34.52
N ALA A 377 32.64 -16.73 35.29
CA ALA A 377 33.34 -18.00 34.90
C ALA A 377 32.38 -19.20 34.84
N PHE A 378 31.41 -19.23 35.75
CA PHE A 378 30.36 -20.27 35.76
C PHE A 378 29.51 -20.20 34.49
N LEU A 379 29.02 -19.04 34.15
CA LEU A 379 28.20 -18.81 32.96
C LEU A 379 29.01 -19.03 31.66
N ALA A 380 30.26 -18.58 31.60
CA ALA A 380 31.14 -18.83 30.46
C ALA A 380 31.35 -20.34 30.23
N THR A 381 31.53 -21.12 31.32
CA THR A 381 31.64 -22.57 31.23
C THR A 381 30.33 -23.20 30.75
N ALA A 382 29.17 -22.69 31.19
CA ALA A 382 27.86 -23.15 30.72
C ALA A 382 27.65 -22.88 29.22
N LEU A 383 28.09 -21.72 28.71
CA LEU A 383 27.93 -21.33 27.31
C LEU A 383 29.02 -21.92 26.39
N ALA A 384 30.22 -22.16 26.89
CA ALA A 384 31.34 -22.67 26.11
C ALA A 384 32.18 -23.67 26.93
N PRO A 385 31.64 -24.86 27.18
CA PRO A 385 32.37 -25.84 27.95
C PRO A 385 33.67 -26.25 27.24
N ALA A 386 34.80 -26.13 27.97
CA ALA A 386 36.09 -26.57 27.48
C ALA A 386 36.13 -28.11 27.37
N LYS A 387 36.54 -28.63 26.21
CA LYS A 387 36.90 -30.03 26.10
C LYS A 387 38.21 -30.24 26.85
N SER A 388 38.34 -31.41 27.51
CA SER A 388 39.60 -31.82 28.15
C SER A 388 40.78 -31.60 27.20
N ALA A 389 41.76 -30.81 27.63
CA ALA A 389 42.94 -30.56 26.84
C ALA A 389 43.65 -31.91 26.60
N GLU A 390 43.91 -32.26 25.35
CA GLU A 390 44.89 -33.31 25.03
C GLU A 390 46.24 -32.86 25.52
N PRO A 391 47.09 -33.72 26.04
CA PRO A 391 48.41 -33.35 26.50
C PRO A 391 49.19 -32.59 25.42
N GLY A 392 49.50 -31.31 25.69
CA GLY A 392 50.25 -30.45 24.77
C GLY A 392 49.44 -29.58 23.83
N LYS A 393 48.11 -29.58 23.88
CA LYS A 393 47.24 -28.69 23.13
C LYS A 393 46.45 -27.77 24.08
N PRO A 394 46.22 -26.49 23.74
CA PRO A 394 45.34 -25.64 24.54
C PRO A 394 43.94 -26.20 24.55
N ALA A 395 43.23 -26.04 25.67
CA ALA A 395 41.81 -26.39 25.77
C ALA A 395 41.04 -25.57 24.73
N HIS A 396 40.21 -26.22 23.93
CA HIS A 396 39.29 -25.57 22.96
C HIS A 396 37.84 -25.93 23.23
N SER A 397 36.97 -25.08 22.86
CA SER A 397 35.51 -25.32 22.92
C SER A 397 34.97 -25.50 21.51
N ASP A 398 34.08 -26.47 21.31
CA ASP A 398 33.34 -26.61 20.07
C ASP A 398 32.08 -25.69 20.04
N SER A 399 31.86 -24.92 21.10
CA SER A 399 30.76 -23.99 21.15
C SER A 399 30.89 -22.91 20.07
N TYR A 400 29.75 -22.45 19.58
CA TYR A 400 29.66 -21.24 18.72
C TYR A 400 29.77 -19.95 19.55
N VAL A 401 29.65 -20.02 20.89
CA VAL A 401 29.78 -18.89 21.80
C VAL A 401 31.23 -18.71 22.21
N SER A 402 31.73 -17.50 22.10
CA SER A 402 33.04 -17.07 22.56
C SER A 402 32.87 -16.05 23.70
N PRO A 403 32.82 -16.52 24.96
CA PRO A 403 32.63 -15.63 26.09
C PRO A 403 33.95 -14.91 26.44
N GLU A 404 33.85 -13.60 26.64
CA GLU A 404 34.91 -12.75 27.20
C GLU A 404 34.47 -12.27 28.57
N ILE A 405 35.24 -12.58 29.62
CA ILE A 405 34.95 -12.20 31.00
C ILE A 405 35.73 -10.96 31.35
N ILE A 406 35.08 -9.94 31.86
CA ILE A 406 35.66 -8.72 32.37
C ILE A 406 35.12 -8.40 33.75
N THR A 407 35.78 -7.52 34.46
CA THR A 407 35.26 -6.91 35.70
C THR A 407 34.33 -5.75 35.38
N ASP A 408 33.47 -5.37 36.34
CA ASP A 408 32.61 -4.19 36.28
C ASP A 408 33.40 -2.91 35.95
N LEU A 409 34.63 -2.76 36.49
CA LEU A 409 35.51 -1.61 36.27
C LEU A 409 36.01 -1.45 34.81
N GLU A 410 35.97 -2.52 34.05
CA GLU A 410 36.44 -2.56 32.65
C GLU A 410 35.33 -2.28 31.65
N LEU A 411 34.05 -2.29 32.06
CA LEU A 411 32.88 -2.14 31.19
C LEU A 411 32.92 -0.83 30.39
N GLY A 412 33.26 0.29 31.06
CA GLY A 412 33.33 1.60 30.43
C GLY A 412 34.35 1.73 29.29
N ASN A 413 35.33 0.82 29.22
CA ASN A 413 36.41 0.82 28.20
C ASN A 413 36.09 -0.10 27.00
N LYS A 414 34.97 -0.85 27.00
CA LYS A 414 34.64 -1.80 25.96
C LYS A 414 33.73 -1.19 24.88
N VAL A 415 33.99 -1.56 23.64
CA VAL A 415 33.11 -1.24 22.51
C VAL A 415 32.05 -2.31 22.44
N LEU A 416 30.85 -2.02 23.00
CA LEU A 416 29.79 -3.03 23.13
C LEU A 416 29.29 -3.54 21.78
N GLY A 417 29.36 -2.74 20.72
CA GLY A 417 28.94 -3.13 19.37
C GLY A 417 29.76 -4.28 18.73
N ASP A 418 30.87 -4.69 19.33
CA ASP A 418 31.67 -5.83 18.86
C ASP A 418 31.11 -7.19 19.40
N TYR A 419 30.11 -7.15 20.29
CA TYR A 419 29.50 -8.31 20.94
C TYR A 419 28.05 -8.48 20.49
N ALA A 420 27.59 -9.72 20.38
CA ALA A 420 26.20 -10.06 20.13
C ALA A 420 25.32 -9.92 21.39
N ALA A 421 25.92 -10.20 22.54
CA ALA A 421 25.26 -10.07 23.82
C ALA A 421 26.22 -9.52 24.89
N VAL A 422 25.67 -8.76 25.83
CA VAL A 422 26.33 -8.31 27.05
C VAL A 422 25.57 -8.91 28.22
N VAL A 423 26.27 -9.56 29.13
CA VAL A 423 25.72 -10.19 30.33
C VAL A 423 26.25 -9.46 31.55
N LEU A 424 25.38 -8.94 32.41
CA LEU A 424 25.75 -8.41 33.72
C LEU A 424 25.46 -9.47 34.78
N ALA A 425 26.48 -10.07 35.34
CA ALA A 425 26.36 -11.17 36.31
C ALA A 425 26.64 -10.64 37.72
N GLY A 426 25.60 -10.22 38.44
CA GLY A 426 25.69 -9.71 39.82
C GLY A 426 26.48 -8.40 39.95
N VAL A 427 26.46 -7.54 38.92
CA VAL A 427 27.14 -6.24 38.94
C VAL A 427 26.49 -5.33 39.95
N GLY A 428 27.25 -4.81 40.91
CA GLY A 428 26.76 -4.07 42.06
C GLY A 428 26.24 -2.68 41.71
N GLN A 429 27.04 -1.94 40.98
CA GLN A 429 26.76 -0.55 40.60
C GLN A 429 27.10 -0.32 39.13
N ILE A 430 26.31 0.49 38.49
CA ILE A 430 26.46 0.89 37.10
C ILE A 430 26.54 2.43 37.12
N THR A 431 27.44 3.00 36.31
CA THR A 431 27.53 4.44 36.13
C THR A 431 26.50 4.94 35.10
N PRO A 432 26.09 6.22 35.12
CA PRO A 432 25.18 6.77 34.11
C PRO A 432 25.70 6.59 32.67
N ALA A 433 27.01 6.72 32.45
CA ALA A 433 27.61 6.54 31.11
C ALA A 433 27.50 5.10 30.60
N GLU A 434 27.73 4.13 31.49
CA GLU A 434 27.56 2.70 31.17
C GLU A 434 26.08 2.35 30.90
N ALA A 435 25.14 2.90 31.69
CA ALA A 435 23.73 2.73 31.46
C ALA A 435 23.29 3.29 30.10
N ASP A 436 23.80 4.45 29.68
CA ASP A 436 23.56 5.03 28.36
C ASP A 436 24.17 4.19 27.24
N ALA A 437 25.37 3.66 27.46
CA ALA A 437 26.04 2.78 26.49
C ALA A 437 25.27 1.44 26.32
N LEU A 438 24.80 0.85 27.41
CA LEU A 438 23.98 -0.36 27.41
C LEU A 438 22.62 -0.10 26.72
N GLN A 439 21.96 1.02 27.01
CA GLN A 439 20.70 1.39 26.33
C GLN A 439 20.91 1.48 24.83
N LYS A 440 21.92 2.25 24.39
CA LYS A 440 22.24 2.41 22.97
C LYS A 440 22.59 1.07 22.30
N PHE A 441 23.35 0.20 22.98
CA PHE A 441 23.66 -1.14 22.50
C PHE A 441 22.40 -1.96 22.25
N VAL A 442 21.45 -1.98 23.20
CA VAL A 442 20.20 -2.71 23.04
C VAL A 442 19.35 -2.09 21.94
N GLN A 443 19.20 -0.76 21.90
CA GLN A 443 18.44 -0.07 20.85
C GLN A 443 18.97 -0.38 19.43
N GLN A 444 20.27 -0.61 19.30
CA GLN A 444 20.91 -0.99 18.03
C GLN A 444 20.83 -2.49 17.69
N GLY A 445 20.10 -3.28 18.46
CA GLY A 445 19.86 -4.70 18.20
C GLY A 445 20.67 -5.66 19.08
N GLY A 446 21.50 -5.16 20.00
CA GLY A 446 22.22 -6.00 20.95
C GLY A 446 21.32 -6.66 22.00
N THR A 447 21.77 -7.76 22.56
CA THR A 447 21.07 -8.47 23.65
C THR A 447 21.74 -8.14 24.98
N LEU A 448 20.96 -7.67 25.95
CA LEU A 448 21.40 -7.47 27.33
C LEU A 448 20.79 -8.56 28.20
N MET A 449 21.61 -9.29 28.96
CA MET A 449 21.17 -10.26 29.96
C MET A 449 21.57 -9.78 31.33
N LEU A 450 20.63 -9.70 32.25
CA LEU A 450 20.82 -9.25 33.63
C LEU A 450 20.61 -10.41 34.59
N PHE A 451 21.63 -10.80 35.32
CA PHE A 451 21.55 -11.74 36.44
C PHE A 451 21.76 -10.96 37.74
N MET A 452 20.95 -11.24 38.71
CA MET A 452 21.02 -10.61 40.02
C MET A 452 22.13 -11.24 40.89
N GLY A 453 22.41 -10.62 42.02
CA GLY A 453 23.43 -11.09 42.97
C GLY A 453 23.49 -10.23 44.23
N ASP A 454 24.32 -10.62 45.22
CA ASP A 454 24.46 -9.94 46.51
C ASP A 454 24.90 -8.49 46.42
N ALA A 455 25.71 -8.16 45.40
CA ALA A 455 26.22 -6.83 45.24
C ALA A 455 25.23 -5.83 44.62
N VAL A 456 24.14 -6.33 43.98
CA VAL A 456 23.16 -5.48 43.29
C VAL A 456 22.43 -4.57 44.31
N THR A 457 22.40 -3.28 44.00
CA THR A 457 21.68 -2.28 44.80
C THR A 457 20.45 -1.79 44.07
N LYS A 458 19.31 -1.90 44.73
CA LYS A 458 17.99 -1.49 44.19
C LYS A 458 17.98 -0.04 43.73
N GLU A 459 18.59 0.83 44.56
CA GLU A 459 18.62 2.27 44.34
C GLU A 459 19.37 2.63 43.02
N ASN A 460 20.51 2.00 42.76
CA ASN A 460 21.27 2.23 41.55
C ASN A 460 20.53 1.71 40.28
N TYR A 461 20.04 0.49 40.35
CA TYR A 461 19.32 -0.13 39.22
C TYR A 461 18.03 0.60 38.89
N ASN A 462 17.22 0.93 39.89
CA ASN A 462 15.96 1.66 39.65
C ASN A 462 16.20 3.10 39.17
N ALA A 463 17.30 3.75 39.61
CA ALA A 463 17.60 5.11 39.18
C ALA A 463 18.17 5.17 37.76
N LEU A 464 18.96 4.17 37.34
CA LEU A 464 19.71 4.22 36.10
C LEU A 464 19.15 3.31 34.98
N LEU A 465 18.75 2.09 35.30
CA LEU A 465 18.31 1.13 34.29
C LEU A 465 16.81 1.21 34.02
N LEU A 466 15.97 1.47 35.03
CA LEU A 466 14.52 1.50 34.86
C LEU A 466 14.06 2.63 33.91
N PRO A 467 14.52 3.89 34.04
CA PRO A 467 14.14 4.96 33.10
C PRO A 467 14.54 4.69 31.65
N ARG A 468 15.59 3.90 31.47
CA ARG A 468 16.14 3.49 30.16
C ARG A 468 15.47 2.23 29.60
N LYS A 469 14.45 1.71 30.30
CA LYS A 469 13.75 0.47 29.94
C LYS A 469 14.66 -0.76 29.84
N LEU A 470 15.74 -0.78 30.63
CA LEU A 470 16.65 -1.92 30.74
C LEU A 470 16.27 -2.88 31.87
N LEU A 471 15.21 -2.55 32.63
CA LEU A 471 14.57 -3.43 33.62
C LEU A 471 13.12 -3.69 33.21
N PRO A 472 12.57 -4.88 33.52
CA PRO A 472 11.18 -5.20 33.25
C PRO A 472 10.19 -4.42 34.15
N GLY A 473 10.67 -3.90 35.26
CA GLY A 473 9.95 -3.12 36.26
C GLY A 473 10.86 -2.75 37.43
N PRO A 474 10.36 -1.97 38.40
CA PRO A 474 11.18 -1.58 39.56
C PRO A 474 11.51 -2.80 40.45
N LEU A 475 12.78 -2.88 40.86
CA LEU A 475 13.22 -3.79 41.90
C LEU A 475 12.59 -3.37 43.24
N VAL A 476 11.93 -4.29 43.93
CA VAL A 476 11.18 -4.00 45.17
C VAL A 476 12.03 -4.34 46.40
N LYS A 477 12.35 -5.60 46.55
CA LYS A 477 13.15 -6.12 47.67
C LYS A 477 13.81 -7.45 47.31
N MET A 478 14.86 -7.82 47.99
CA MET A 478 15.42 -9.14 47.94
C MET A 478 14.57 -10.10 48.80
N MET A 479 14.13 -11.18 48.21
CA MET A 479 13.45 -12.28 48.87
C MET A 479 14.50 -13.33 49.23
N SER A 480 14.52 -13.74 50.48
CA SER A 480 15.46 -14.73 50.99
C SER A 480 14.71 -15.82 51.79
N VAL A 481 15.15 -17.03 51.70
CA VAL A 481 14.64 -18.09 52.56
C VAL A 481 15.11 -17.81 53.97
N GLY A 482 14.19 -17.84 54.98
CA GLY A 482 14.55 -17.63 56.35
C GLY A 482 15.43 -18.74 56.91
N THR A 483 16.07 -18.49 58.05
CA THR A 483 16.99 -19.44 58.71
C THR A 483 16.27 -20.47 59.57
N GLY A 484 14.94 -20.58 59.49
CA GLY A 484 14.13 -21.52 60.30
C GLY A 484 14.24 -22.97 59.77
N VAL A 485 14.19 -23.95 60.72
CA VAL A 485 14.35 -25.40 60.44
C VAL A 485 13.31 -25.97 59.47
N ASN A 486 12.21 -25.25 59.15
CA ASN A 486 11.10 -25.71 58.29
C ASN A 486 10.85 -24.81 57.08
N GLU A 487 11.72 -23.88 56.77
CA GLU A 487 11.50 -22.99 55.61
C GLU A 487 11.90 -23.66 54.30
N LYS A 488 10.97 -23.67 53.35
CA LYS A 488 11.17 -24.27 52.01
C LYS A 488 11.83 -23.27 51.08
N ALA A 489 12.80 -23.71 50.35
CA ALA A 489 13.38 -22.96 49.25
C ALA A 489 12.28 -22.57 48.20
N PHE A 490 12.45 -21.44 47.56
CA PHE A 490 11.61 -21.07 46.40
C PHE A 490 11.82 -22.06 45.27
N SER A 491 10.79 -22.25 44.44
CA SER A 491 10.83 -23.15 43.30
C SER A 491 10.22 -22.49 42.08
N PHE A 492 10.64 -22.91 40.90
CA PHE A 492 10.05 -22.44 39.64
C PHE A 492 8.71 -23.14 39.39
N GLU A 493 7.74 -22.39 38.79
CA GLU A 493 6.56 -22.99 38.24
C GLU A 493 6.87 -23.52 36.82
N PHE A 494 7.15 -24.82 36.74
CA PHE A 494 7.43 -25.47 35.49
C PHE A 494 6.60 -26.74 35.34
N LYS A 495 5.85 -26.87 34.23
CA LYS A 495 5.00 -28.01 33.92
C LYS A 495 5.31 -28.46 32.49
N PRO A 496 6.09 -29.56 32.27
CA PRO A 496 6.54 -29.96 30.94
C PRO A 496 5.43 -30.24 29.91
N LYS A 497 4.23 -30.61 30.41
CA LYS A 497 3.06 -30.93 29.56
C LYS A 497 2.11 -29.73 29.32
N SER A 498 2.44 -28.57 29.83
CA SER A 498 1.68 -27.34 29.55
C SER A 498 2.20 -26.64 28.29
N THR A 499 1.48 -25.58 27.86
CA THR A 499 2.02 -24.67 26.84
C THR A 499 3.17 -23.89 27.45
N LEU A 500 4.37 -24.17 26.99
CA LEU A 500 5.60 -23.52 27.46
C LEU A 500 5.89 -22.28 26.60
N HIS A 501 6.60 -21.32 27.21
CA HIS A 501 7.19 -20.23 26.47
C HIS A 501 8.17 -20.76 25.39
N PRO A 502 8.33 -20.14 24.22
CA PRO A 502 9.24 -20.60 23.16
C PRO A 502 10.64 -20.93 23.64
N TYR A 503 11.21 -20.16 24.56
CA TYR A 503 12.55 -20.41 25.14
C TYR A 503 12.64 -21.64 26.05
N LEU A 504 11.51 -22.21 26.42
CA LEU A 504 11.44 -23.45 27.20
C LEU A 504 10.97 -24.64 26.37
N SER A 505 10.75 -24.45 25.08
CA SER A 505 10.18 -25.48 24.19
C SER A 505 11.03 -26.75 24.09
N ILE A 506 12.37 -26.62 24.21
CA ILE A 506 13.28 -27.78 24.22
C ILE A 506 12.99 -28.72 25.40
N PHE A 507 12.41 -28.25 26.50
CA PHE A 507 12.07 -29.04 27.68
C PHE A 507 10.63 -29.56 27.62
N ALA A 508 9.89 -29.36 26.54
CA ALA A 508 8.53 -29.83 26.38
C ALA A 508 8.49 -31.37 26.39
N ASN A 509 7.57 -31.93 27.16
CA ASN A 509 7.41 -33.38 27.33
C ASN A 509 8.64 -34.14 27.87
N GLN A 510 9.67 -33.41 28.38
CA GLN A 510 10.81 -34.05 29.05
C GLN A 510 10.50 -34.26 30.53
N GLU A 511 10.76 -35.46 31.04
CA GLU A 511 10.71 -35.74 32.46
C GLU A 511 12.10 -35.48 33.08
N ASN A 512 12.12 -35.09 34.37
CA ASN A 512 13.36 -34.85 35.12
C ASN A 512 14.26 -33.75 34.57
N THR A 513 13.68 -32.65 34.08
CA THR A 513 14.45 -31.49 33.62
C THR A 513 15.25 -30.81 34.71
N GLY A 514 14.85 -30.99 35.97
CA GLY A 514 15.45 -30.34 37.13
C GLY A 514 15.02 -28.89 37.33
N ILE A 515 14.22 -28.30 36.41
CA ILE A 515 13.69 -26.97 36.54
C ILE A 515 12.63 -26.92 37.63
N ASP A 516 11.71 -27.89 37.65
CA ASP A 516 10.65 -28.08 38.64
C ASP A 516 11.18 -28.42 40.05
N THR A 517 12.36 -29.00 40.12
CA THR A 517 13.03 -29.38 41.37
C THR A 517 14.16 -28.44 41.76
N ALA A 518 14.26 -27.30 41.09
CA ALA A 518 15.19 -26.25 41.43
C ALA A 518 14.86 -25.64 42.80
N GLN A 519 15.90 -25.47 43.62
CA GLN A 519 15.81 -24.80 44.93
C GLN A 519 16.52 -23.46 44.83
N ILE A 520 15.79 -22.42 45.09
CA ILE A 520 16.27 -21.04 45.05
C ILE A 520 16.25 -20.49 46.48
N THR A 521 17.37 -19.96 46.91
CA THR A 521 17.51 -19.37 48.28
C THR A 521 17.21 -17.89 48.28
N ASN A 522 17.61 -17.19 47.20
CA ASN A 522 17.45 -15.76 47.08
C ASN A 522 17.03 -15.33 45.67
N TYR A 523 16.20 -14.32 45.58
CA TYR A 523 15.88 -13.65 44.30
C TYR A 523 15.46 -12.19 44.53
N TRP A 524 15.59 -11.33 43.54
CA TRP A 524 15.04 -9.98 43.56
C TRP A 524 13.60 -9.99 43.06
N GLN A 525 12.68 -9.54 43.95
CA GLN A 525 11.30 -9.30 43.56
C GLN A 525 11.24 -8.06 42.65
N VAL A 526 10.61 -8.21 41.49
CA VAL A 526 10.40 -7.13 40.51
C VAL A 526 8.92 -6.96 40.25
N ASP A 527 8.45 -5.71 40.21
CA ASP A 527 7.05 -5.37 39.94
C ASP A 527 6.90 -5.09 38.44
N VAL A 528 6.32 -6.07 37.72
CA VAL A 528 6.15 -6.01 36.25
C VAL A 528 4.70 -5.62 35.93
N PRO A 529 4.45 -4.40 35.40
CA PRO A 529 3.11 -3.96 35.02
C PRO A 529 2.50 -4.87 33.94
N SER A 530 1.18 -5.11 34.02
CA SER A 530 0.48 -6.05 33.12
C SER A 530 0.44 -5.59 31.65
N ASP A 531 0.58 -4.29 31.41
CA ASP A 531 0.53 -3.65 30.09
C ASP A 531 1.91 -3.23 29.56
N SER A 532 2.99 -3.69 30.22
CA SER A 532 4.38 -3.29 29.88
C SER A 532 4.98 -3.94 28.62
N GLY A 533 4.30 -4.90 28.00
CA GLY A 533 4.85 -5.68 26.88
C GLY A 533 6.01 -6.61 27.30
N VAL A 534 6.17 -6.86 28.59
CA VAL A 534 7.19 -7.79 29.12
C VAL A 534 6.66 -9.22 29.13
N GLU A 535 7.35 -10.12 28.45
CA GLU A 535 7.03 -11.55 28.41
C GLU A 535 7.61 -12.24 29.64
N ARG A 536 6.80 -13.03 30.34
CA ARG A 536 7.21 -13.86 31.46
C ARG A 536 7.59 -15.24 30.94
N VAL A 537 8.88 -15.57 30.95
CA VAL A 537 9.39 -16.87 30.48
C VAL A 537 9.20 -17.93 31.54
N LEU A 538 9.52 -17.59 32.81
CA LEU A 538 9.43 -18.50 33.97
C LEU A 538 9.02 -17.70 35.19
N ASN A 539 8.16 -18.27 36.02
CA ASN A 539 7.71 -17.67 37.27
C ASN A 539 8.13 -18.53 38.46
N TYR A 540 8.13 -17.92 39.66
CA TYR A 540 8.19 -18.69 40.91
C TYR A 540 6.83 -19.26 41.26
N LEU A 541 6.83 -20.41 41.95
CA LEU A 541 5.61 -20.87 42.62
C LEU A 541 5.20 -19.86 43.71
N PRO A 542 3.93 -19.48 43.79
CA PRO A 542 3.49 -18.54 44.80
C PRO A 542 3.69 -19.13 46.19
N THR A 543 4.21 -18.30 47.11
CA THR A 543 4.38 -18.69 48.50
C THR A 543 3.03 -18.89 49.23
N ASP A 544 2.01 -18.13 48.78
CA ASP A 544 0.62 -18.20 49.26
C ASP A 544 -0.34 -18.17 48.08
N ALA A 545 -1.50 -18.82 48.21
CA ALA A 545 -2.54 -18.84 47.19
C ALA A 545 -3.12 -17.46 46.83
N LYS A 546 -2.84 -16.44 47.58
CA LYS A 546 -3.31 -15.04 47.38
C LYS A 546 -2.21 -14.09 46.89
N SER A 547 -0.94 -14.51 46.88
CA SER A 547 0.17 -13.69 46.46
C SER A 547 0.30 -13.71 44.92
N PRO A 548 0.57 -12.57 44.27
CA PRO A 548 0.89 -12.58 42.86
C PRO A 548 2.15 -13.40 42.61
N GLN A 549 2.20 -14.06 41.46
CA GLN A 549 3.40 -14.80 41.03
C GLN A 549 4.52 -13.83 40.68
N ASP A 550 5.65 -13.97 41.33
CA ASP A 550 6.84 -13.20 40.98
C ASP A 550 7.51 -13.83 39.73
N PRO A 551 7.94 -13.02 38.76
CA PRO A 551 8.67 -13.52 37.59
C PRO A 551 10.10 -13.89 37.96
N ALA A 552 10.53 -15.09 37.51
CA ALA A 552 11.90 -15.55 37.67
C ALA A 552 12.76 -15.14 36.46
N ILE A 553 12.22 -15.31 35.25
CA ILE A 553 12.86 -14.93 33.99
C ILE A 553 11.86 -14.15 33.17
N THR A 554 12.27 -12.97 32.70
CA THR A 554 11.47 -12.14 31.79
C THR A 554 12.28 -11.73 30.56
N VAL A 555 11.58 -11.49 29.47
CA VAL A 555 12.17 -10.94 28.24
C VAL A 555 11.31 -9.79 27.73
N HIS A 556 11.92 -8.72 27.30
CA HIS A 556 11.22 -7.65 26.60
C HIS A 556 12.07 -7.06 25.47
N THR A 557 11.41 -6.42 24.54
CA THR A 557 12.05 -5.77 23.40
C THR A 557 12.24 -4.29 23.69
N LEU A 558 13.41 -3.76 23.40
CA LEU A 558 13.69 -2.33 23.41
C LEU A 558 14.23 -1.95 22.01
N ASP A 559 13.40 -1.27 21.24
CA ASP A 559 13.64 -0.94 19.83
C ASP A 559 14.02 -2.19 19.02
N GLN A 560 15.27 -2.32 18.62
CA GLN A 560 15.72 -3.46 17.82
C GLN A 560 16.29 -4.63 18.64
N GLY A 561 16.69 -4.39 19.89
CA GLY A 561 17.29 -5.39 20.77
C GLY A 561 16.37 -5.97 21.80
N ARG A 562 16.92 -6.85 22.62
CA ARG A 562 16.19 -7.54 23.69
C ARG A 562 16.91 -7.44 25.02
N VAL A 563 16.11 -7.38 26.08
CA VAL A 563 16.60 -7.49 27.45
C VAL A 563 16.02 -8.75 28.09
N VAL A 564 16.92 -9.60 28.59
CA VAL A 564 16.61 -10.77 29.40
C VAL A 564 16.93 -10.43 30.85
N PHE A 565 15.97 -10.56 31.73
CA PHE A 565 16.16 -10.36 33.14
C PHE A 565 15.95 -11.67 33.89
N VAL A 566 16.93 -12.06 34.70
CA VAL A 566 16.91 -13.24 35.58
C VAL A 566 17.01 -12.73 37.00
N SER A 567 15.98 -12.94 37.80
CA SER A 567 15.86 -12.38 39.14
C SER A 567 16.77 -13.02 40.20
N THR A 568 17.48 -14.10 39.84
CA THR A 568 18.42 -14.82 40.72
C THR A 568 19.85 -14.79 40.17
N SER A 569 20.81 -15.43 40.83
CA SER A 569 22.22 -15.46 40.42
C SER A 569 22.48 -16.32 39.17
N ALA A 570 23.62 -16.08 38.50
CA ALA A 570 24.04 -16.87 37.35
C ALA A 570 24.81 -18.16 37.76
N ASN A 571 25.18 -18.28 39.02
CA ASN A 571 25.93 -19.40 39.59
C ASN A 571 25.10 -20.10 40.69
N ASP A 572 25.72 -20.98 41.44
CA ASP A 572 25.10 -21.80 42.50
C ASP A 572 24.94 -21.05 43.85
N ASP A 573 25.36 -19.80 43.97
CA ASP A 573 25.21 -19.03 45.22
C ASP A 573 23.77 -18.93 45.69
N TRP A 574 22.81 -18.71 44.77
CA TRP A 574 21.39 -18.49 45.06
C TRP A 574 20.47 -19.59 44.55
N MET A 575 20.95 -20.48 43.67
CA MET A 575 20.12 -21.55 43.12
C MET A 575 20.94 -22.82 42.83
N ASN A 576 20.43 -24.00 43.20
CA ASN A 576 21.06 -25.28 42.88
C ASN A 576 20.86 -25.69 41.41
N PHE A 577 19.99 -25.04 40.64
CA PHE A 577 19.76 -25.34 39.22
C PHE A 577 20.99 -25.07 38.37
N ALA A 578 21.80 -24.09 38.75
CA ALA A 578 23.03 -23.79 38.03
C ALA A 578 23.98 -24.97 37.92
N ALA A 579 23.99 -25.88 38.92
CA ALA A 579 24.79 -27.10 38.90
C ALA A 579 24.12 -28.32 38.21
N LYS A 580 22.91 -28.14 37.64
CA LYS A 580 22.17 -29.22 36.98
C LYS A 580 22.49 -29.27 35.48
N PRO A 581 22.43 -30.49 34.85
CA PRO A 581 22.75 -30.68 33.44
C PRO A 581 21.95 -29.84 32.45
N ASN A 582 20.74 -29.44 32.78
CA ASN A 582 19.86 -28.64 31.94
C ASN A 582 20.05 -27.12 32.08
N TYR A 583 20.97 -26.64 32.93
CA TYR A 583 21.30 -25.25 33.02
C TYR A 583 21.99 -24.72 31.74
N PRO A 584 23.06 -25.37 31.19
CA PRO A 584 23.63 -24.93 29.91
C PRO A 584 22.63 -24.86 28.76
N PRO A 585 21.78 -25.87 28.50
CA PRO A 585 20.72 -25.76 27.51
C PRO A 585 19.80 -24.54 27.70
N LEU A 586 19.37 -24.26 28.95
CA LEU A 586 18.55 -23.10 29.22
C LEU A 586 19.28 -21.79 28.90
N MET A 587 20.56 -21.66 29.27
CA MET A 587 21.35 -20.47 28.98
C MET A 587 21.55 -20.27 27.48
N HIS A 588 21.77 -21.38 26.72
CA HIS A 588 21.85 -21.32 25.27
C HIS A 588 20.50 -20.90 24.63
N GLU A 589 19.37 -21.38 25.10
CA GLU A 589 18.06 -21.00 24.60
C GLU A 589 17.74 -19.53 24.90
N LEU A 590 18.02 -19.05 26.11
CA LEU A 590 17.85 -17.65 26.48
C LEU A 590 18.75 -16.74 25.62
N LEU A 591 19.99 -17.12 25.36
CA LEU A 591 20.94 -16.37 24.55
C LEU A 591 20.52 -16.39 23.07
N SER A 592 20.40 -17.57 22.47
CA SER A 592 20.10 -17.74 21.05
C SER A 592 18.72 -17.20 20.67
N GLY A 593 17.74 -17.39 21.58
CA GLY A 593 16.38 -16.88 21.40
C GLY A 593 16.29 -15.34 21.49
N SER A 594 17.23 -14.72 22.21
CA SER A 594 17.21 -13.27 22.42
C SER A 594 18.11 -12.51 21.45
N VAL A 595 19.18 -13.15 20.93
CA VAL A 595 20.02 -12.54 19.90
C VAL A 595 19.22 -12.47 18.59
N ARG A 596 19.08 -11.27 18.05
CA ARG A 596 18.56 -11.10 16.70
C ARG A 596 19.62 -11.44 15.69
N THR A 597 19.30 -12.29 14.75
CA THR A 597 20.10 -12.48 13.54
C THR A 597 20.08 -11.16 12.77
N GLY A 598 21.25 -10.67 12.33
CA GLY A 598 21.37 -9.43 11.57
C GLY A 598 20.76 -9.49 10.16
N ASP A 599 19.92 -10.50 9.85
CA ASP A 599 19.42 -10.82 8.51
C ASP A 599 18.06 -10.18 8.15
N TYR A 600 17.40 -9.49 9.08
CA TYR A 600 16.04 -8.93 8.87
C TYR A 600 15.99 -7.95 7.70
N TRP A 601 17.03 -7.12 7.52
CA TRP A 601 17.11 -6.13 6.44
C TRP A 601 17.52 -6.73 5.09
N MET A 602 17.99 -7.98 5.07
CA MET A 602 18.35 -8.74 3.87
C MET A 602 17.18 -9.53 3.29
N ASN A 603 16.02 -9.53 3.94
CA ASN A 603 14.83 -10.29 3.55
C ASN A 603 13.64 -9.36 3.39
N LEU A 604 13.36 -8.97 2.15
CA LEU A 604 12.39 -7.96 1.80
C LEU A 604 11.25 -8.54 0.97
N THR A 605 10.17 -7.78 0.93
CA THR A 605 9.05 -8.01 0.02
C THR A 605 9.03 -6.93 -1.05
N VAL A 606 8.61 -7.26 -2.26
CA VAL A 606 8.40 -6.29 -3.34
C VAL A 606 7.61 -5.08 -2.84
N GLY A 607 8.04 -3.89 -3.23
CA GLY A 607 7.50 -2.61 -2.75
C GLY A 607 8.28 -2.01 -1.57
N GLN A 608 9.16 -2.75 -0.92
CA GLN A 608 10.03 -2.25 0.13
C GLN A 608 11.34 -1.71 -0.43
N SER A 609 11.92 -0.72 0.26
CA SER A 609 13.25 -0.17 -0.04
C SER A 609 14.33 -0.94 0.71
N ILE A 610 15.47 -1.18 0.08
CA ILE A 610 16.66 -1.69 0.75
C ILE A 610 17.21 -0.54 1.61
N LYS A 611 17.29 -0.76 2.92
CA LYS A 611 17.88 0.18 3.88
C LYS A 611 19.04 -0.49 4.56
N ILE A 612 20.24 0.10 4.44
CA ILE A 612 21.45 -0.45 5.07
C ILE A 612 21.49 0.02 6.52
N PRO A 613 21.44 -0.87 7.51
CA PRO A 613 21.51 -0.49 8.92
C PRO A 613 22.82 0.25 9.25
N PRO A 614 22.79 1.25 10.13
CA PRO A 614 23.98 2.00 10.53
C PRO A 614 25.04 1.14 11.26
N THR A 615 24.65 -0.04 11.74
CA THR A 615 25.55 -1.04 12.34
C THR A 615 26.42 -1.76 11.32
N VAL A 616 26.04 -1.73 10.03
CA VAL A 616 26.81 -2.34 8.95
C VAL A 616 27.97 -1.43 8.56
N ARG A 617 29.19 -1.90 8.72
CA ARG A 617 30.38 -1.13 8.30
C ARG A 617 30.44 -1.04 6.79
N VAL A 618 30.37 0.18 6.29
CA VAL A 618 30.50 0.52 4.87
C VAL A 618 31.89 1.15 4.68
N THR A 619 32.72 0.57 3.83
CA THR A 619 34.11 1.04 3.60
C THR A 619 34.24 1.90 2.35
N SER A 620 33.27 1.83 1.43
CA SER A 620 33.14 2.68 0.24
C SER A 620 31.68 2.90 -0.06
N THR A 621 31.35 3.84 -0.95
CA THR A 621 29.96 4.03 -1.40
C THR A 621 29.34 2.69 -1.81
N PRO A 622 28.25 2.27 -1.17
CA PRO A 622 27.63 0.99 -1.48
C PRO A 622 27.03 1.00 -2.89
N SER A 623 27.12 -0.12 -3.57
CA SER A 623 26.47 -0.33 -4.86
C SER A 623 25.61 -1.58 -4.81
N ILE A 624 24.43 -1.52 -5.47
CA ILE A 624 23.49 -2.63 -5.53
C ILE A 624 23.28 -3.00 -6.98
N THR A 625 23.26 -4.30 -7.25
CA THR A 625 22.88 -4.83 -8.57
C THR A 625 21.62 -5.68 -8.44
N ASP A 626 20.76 -5.59 -9.44
CA ASP A 626 19.54 -6.39 -9.54
C ASP A 626 19.87 -7.87 -9.92
N PRO A 627 18.89 -8.78 -9.92
CA PRO A 627 19.10 -10.18 -10.32
C PRO A 627 19.63 -10.38 -11.73
N ASN A 628 19.51 -9.38 -12.63
CA ASN A 628 20.03 -9.40 -13.99
C ASN A 628 21.43 -8.74 -14.10
N GLY A 629 22.00 -8.29 -12.98
CA GLY A 629 23.30 -7.61 -12.93
C GLY A 629 23.25 -6.11 -13.27
N LEU A 630 22.06 -5.52 -13.40
CA LEU A 630 21.91 -4.09 -13.67
C LEU A 630 22.04 -3.27 -12.38
N PRO A 631 22.65 -2.07 -12.42
CA PRO A 631 22.81 -1.25 -11.24
C PRO A 631 21.47 -0.67 -10.75
N VAL A 632 21.27 -0.69 -9.42
CA VAL A 632 20.14 -0.04 -8.74
C VAL A 632 20.66 1.25 -8.08
N VAL A 633 19.92 2.34 -8.23
CA VAL A 633 20.29 3.63 -7.64
C VAL A 633 20.18 3.57 -6.12
N VAL A 634 21.26 4.00 -5.45
CA VAL A 634 21.34 4.10 -3.99
C VAL A 634 21.45 5.57 -3.59
N ASP A 635 20.49 6.04 -2.81
CA ASP A 635 20.44 7.39 -2.29
C ASP A 635 20.87 7.42 -0.81
N ILE A 636 21.26 8.60 -0.33
CA ILE A 636 21.58 8.84 1.07
C ILE A 636 20.50 9.76 1.65
N ALA A 637 19.67 9.23 2.56
CA ALA A 637 18.74 10.05 3.32
C ALA A 637 19.39 10.52 4.64
N PRO A 638 19.10 11.73 5.12
CA PRO A 638 19.43 12.11 6.48
C PRO A 638 18.71 11.17 7.46
N ASP A 639 19.41 10.73 8.50
CA ASP A 639 18.84 9.92 9.56
C ASP A 639 17.82 10.78 10.32
N SER A 640 16.52 10.50 10.15
CA SER A 640 15.43 11.25 10.78
C SER A 640 15.40 11.08 12.31
N ASP A 641 16.12 10.10 12.85
CA ASP A 641 16.09 9.72 14.28
C ASP A 641 17.22 10.33 15.10
N SER A 642 18.09 11.13 14.48
CA SER A 642 19.17 11.82 15.22
C SER A 642 18.64 13.07 15.93
N HIS A 643 18.07 12.90 17.13
CA HIS A 643 17.64 13.99 18.01
C HIS A 643 18.79 14.76 18.68
N ASP A 644 20.02 14.38 18.43
CA ASP A 644 21.22 14.89 19.12
C ASP A 644 22.15 15.61 18.13
N GLY A 645 21.84 16.79 17.67
CA GLY A 645 22.69 17.82 17.05
C GLY A 645 24.11 17.48 16.51
N ARG A 646 24.49 16.20 16.45
CA ARG A 646 25.69 15.67 15.81
C ARG A 646 25.36 15.30 14.38
N GLU A 647 26.27 15.56 13.45
CA GLU A 647 26.16 15.26 12.03
C GLU A 647 25.49 13.90 11.81
N ALA A 648 24.25 13.95 11.30
CA ALA A 648 23.46 12.77 10.99
C ALA A 648 24.22 11.94 9.96
N LYS A 649 24.71 10.76 10.36
CA LYS A 649 25.20 9.78 9.40
C LYS A 649 24.04 9.40 8.49
N GLY A 650 24.13 9.76 7.19
CA GLY A 650 23.11 9.42 6.23
C GLY A 650 22.88 7.91 6.18
N VAL A 651 21.62 7.49 6.11
CA VAL A 651 21.22 6.10 5.89
C VAL A 651 21.14 5.85 4.39
N TYR A 652 21.89 4.88 3.90
CA TYR A 652 21.82 4.45 2.51
C TYR A 652 20.50 3.69 2.26
N HIS A 653 19.76 4.11 1.26
CA HIS A 653 18.50 3.45 0.88
C HIS A 653 18.28 3.48 -0.64
N THR A 654 17.40 2.62 -1.13
CA THR A 654 16.97 2.62 -2.52
C THR A 654 15.54 3.15 -2.64
N ALA A 655 15.11 3.47 -3.85
CA ALA A 655 13.68 3.49 -4.18
C ALA A 655 13.05 2.10 -3.88
N PRO A 656 11.72 2.00 -3.74
CA PRO A 656 11.04 0.73 -3.58
C PRO A 656 11.40 -0.26 -4.70
N ILE A 657 11.73 -1.48 -4.31
CA ILE A 657 12.13 -2.54 -5.25
C ILE A 657 10.88 -3.19 -5.84
N ASN A 658 10.78 -3.21 -7.16
CA ASN A 658 9.58 -3.68 -7.87
C ASN A 658 9.70 -5.09 -8.49
N LYS A 659 10.89 -5.71 -8.45
CA LYS A 659 11.10 -7.06 -9.02
C LYS A 659 11.60 -8.03 -7.95
N PRO A 660 11.06 -9.25 -7.87
CA PRO A 660 11.57 -10.28 -6.96
C PRO A 660 12.90 -10.83 -7.45
N GLY A 661 13.69 -11.38 -6.53
CA GLY A 661 14.96 -12.05 -6.81
C GLY A 661 16.04 -11.75 -5.79
N ILE A 662 17.24 -12.22 -6.05
CA ILE A 662 18.42 -11.95 -5.22
C ILE A 662 19.17 -10.75 -5.77
N TYR A 663 19.22 -9.69 -4.98
CA TYR A 663 20.02 -8.48 -5.22
C TYR A 663 21.37 -8.64 -4.56
N THR A 664 22.42 -8.08 -5.16
CA THR A 664 23.77 -8.13 -4.60
C THR A 664 24.19 -6.73 -4.17
N LEU A 665 24.38 -6.55 -2.86
CA LEU A 665 24.91 -5.34 -2.26
C LEU A 665 26.43 -5.48 -2.09
N SER A 666 27.21 -4.56 -2.65
CA SER A 666 28.64 -4.40 -2.42
C SER A 666 28.89 -3.30 -1.39
N LEU A 667 29.56 -3.63 -0.30
CA LEU A 667 29.88 -2.71 0.82
C LEU A 667 31.31 -2.16 0.76
N GLY A 668 32.03 -2.45 -0.32
CA GLY A 668 33.45 -2.12 -0.53
C GLY A 668 34.36 -3.33 -0.35
N GLY A 669 35.50 -3.33 -1.06
CA GLY A 669 36.36 -4.50 -1.17
C GLY A 669 35.62 -5.70 -1.78
N ASP A 670 35.95 -6.91 -1.34
CA ASP A 670 35.30 -8.15 -1.81
C ASP A 670 34.01 -8.50 -1.05
N ARG A 671 33.55 -7.64 -0.14
CA ARG A 671 32.38 -7.90 0.70
C ARG A 671 31.09 -7.70 -0.08
N LYS A 672 30.47 -8.79 -0.46
CA LYS A 672 29.14 -8.85 -1.12
C LYS A 672 28.13 -9.44 -0.17
N VAL A 673 26.94 -8.85 -0.14
CA VAL A 673 25.80 -9.29 0.70
C VAL A 673 24.61 -9.53 -0.22
N PRO A 674 24.06 -10.74 -0.26
CA PRO A 674 22.82 -11.01 -0.98
C PRO A 674 21.63 -10.43 -0.22
N ILE A 675 20.64 -9.92 -0.94
CA ILE A 675 19.38 -9.42 -0.40
C ILE A 675 18.26 -10.14 -1.14
N ALA A 676 17.44 -10.87 -0.42
CA ALA A 676 16.29 -11.55 -0.98
C ALA A 676 15.07 -10.62 -1.03
N VAL A 677 14.49 -10.48 -2.21
CA VAL A 677 13.23 -9.76 -2.42
C VAL A 677 12.20 -10.74 -2.94
N ASN A 678 11.16 -11.00 -2.16
CA ASN A 678 10.11 -11.97 -2.46
C ASN A 678 8.79 -11.28 -2.80
N VAL A 679 7.91 -11.98 -3.53
CA VAL A 679 6.52 -11.53 -3.74
C VAL A 679 5.72 -11.64 -2.43
N PRO A 680 4.67 -10.82 -2.23
CA PRO A 680 3.81 -10.88 -1.04
C PRO A 680 2.81 -12.07 -1.12
N ALA A 681 3.33 -13.30 -1.16
CA ALA A 681 2.54 -14.51 -1.42
C ALA A 681 1.40 -14.71 -0.39
N ARG A 682 1.56 -14.30 0.87
CA ARG A 682 0.49 -14.39 1.89
C ARG A 682 -0.75 -13.55 1.52
N ASP A 683 -0.54 -12.45 0.79
CA ASP A 683 -1.59 -11.49 0.46
C ASP A 683 -2.30 -11.85 -0.86
N GLU A 684 -1.66 -12.58 -1.78
CA GLU A 684 -2.10 -12.69 -3.16
C GLU A 684 -2.10 -14.12 -3.76
N ALA A 685 -1.48 -15.11 -3.09
CA ALA A 685 -1.38 -16.47 -3.64
C ALA A 685 -2.72 -17.19 -3.78
N ASN A 686 -3.77 -16.73 -3.10
CA ASN A 686 -5.09 -17.32 -3.19
C ASN A 686 -5.82 -16.85 -4.46
N VAL A 687 -5.56 -17.52 -5.55
CA VAL A 687 -6.17 -17.26 -6.87
C VAL A 687 -7.59 -17.83 -7.02
N THR A 688 -8.18 -18.40 -5.97
CA THR A 688 -9.56 -18.87 -6.06
C THR A 688 -10.49 -17.69 -6.34
N THR A 689 -11.36 -17.86 -7.35
CA THR A 689 -12.21 -16.79 -7.84
C THR A 689 -13.50 -16.68 -7.05
N LEU A 690 -14.00 -15.47 -6.94
CA LEU A 690 -15.31 -15.18 -6.38
C LEU A 690 -16.40 -15.30 -7.46
N THR A 691 -17.63 -15.58 -7.03
CA THR A 691 -18.82 -15.46 -7.88
C THR A 691 -19.18 -13.99 -8.08
N ASP A 692 -19.90 -13.71 -9.16
CA ASP A 692 -20.37 -12.36 -9.48
C ASP A 692 -21.22 -11.77 -8.33
N ASP A 693 -22.06 -12.58 -7.69
CA ASP A 693 -22.85 -12.16 -6.52
C ASP A 693 -21.97 -11.78 -5.33
N ALA A 694 -20.88 -12.51 -5.09
CA ALA A 694 -19.96 -12.19 -4.01
C ALA A 694 -19.21 -10.86 -4.26
N ILE A 695 -18.85 -10.57 -5.51
CA ILE A 695 -18.23 -9.31 -5.92
C ILE A 695 -19.24 -8.14 -5.72
N LEU A 696 -20.49 -8.31 -6.14
CA LEU A 696 -21.54 -7.31 -5.91
C LEU A 696 -21.71 -7.03 -4.42
N HIS A 697 -21.76 -8.08 -3.61
CA HIS A 697 -21.87 -7.95 -2.15
C HIS A 697 -20.64 -7.25 -1.52
N ALA A 698 -19.43 -7.49 -2.03
CA ALA A 698 -18.23 -6.82 -1.59
C ALA A 698 -18.27 -5.29 -1.81
N LEU A 699 -18.96 -4.84 -2.86
CA LEU A 699 -19.18 -3.41 -3.17
C LEU A 699 -20.47 -2.84 -2.57
N GLY A 700 -21.21 -3.59 -1.73
CA GLY A 700 -22.46 -3.13 -1.11
C GLY A 700 -23.66 -3.14 -2.06
N ASP A 701 -23.74 -4.13 -2.92
CA ASP A 701 -24.84 -4.41 -3.83
C ASP A 701 -25.19 -3.25 -4.80
N ILE A 702 -24.15 -2.58 -5.30
CA ILE A 702 -24.30 -1.51 -6.29
C ILE A 702 -24.63 -2.07 -7.68
N LYS A 703 -25.16 -1.22 -8.56
CA LYS A 703 -25.45 -1.60 -9.95
C LYS A 703 -24.15 -1.71 -10.75
N LEU A 704 -23.62 -2.91 -10.88
CA LEU A 704 -22.41 -3.25 -11.64
C LEU A 704 -22.77 -4.30 -12.71
N SER A 705 -22.39 -4.04 -13.96
CA SER A 705 -22.56 -5.00 -15.06
C SER A 705 -21.39 -5.98 -15.07
N MET A 706 -21.66 -7.26 -14.90
CA MET A 706 -20.63 -8.30 -14.94
C MET A 706 -20.48 -8.80 -16.38
N GLN A 707 -19.23 -8.90 -16.86
CA GLN A 707 -18.90 -9.31 -18.22
C GLN A 707 -17.76 -10.34 -18.21
N PRO A 708 -17.81 -11.36 -19.08
CA PRO A 708 -16.69 -12.27 -19.29
C PRO A 708 -15.51 -11.53 -19.96
N ALA A 709 -14.35 -12.14 -19.93
CA ALA A 709 -13.15 -11.59 -20.58
C ALA A 709 -13.26 -11.54 -22.12
N GLU A 710 -14.15 -12.31 -22.71
CA GLU A 710 -14.49 -12.21 -24.14
C GLU A 710 -15.47 -11.08 -24.38
N ILE A 711 -15.05 -10.06 -25.12
CA ILE A 711 -15.91 -8.93 -25.46
C ILE A 711 -16.88 -9.34 -26.55
N SER A 712 -18.13 -9.62 -26.20
CA SER A 712 -19.18 -9.79 -27.19
C SER A 712 -19.51 -8.46 -27.90
N THR A 713 -19.88 -8.52 -29.17
CA THR A 713 -20.26 -7.33 -29.97
C THR A 713 -21.48 -6.59 -29.40
N GLU A 714 -22.32 -7.26 -28.62
CA GLU A 714 -23.56 -6.71 -28.05
C GLU A 714 -23.33 -5.80 -26.84
N VAL A 715 -22.26 -5.98 -26.06
CA VAL A 715 -22.01 -5.26 -24.80
C VAL A 715 -21.73 -3.77 -25.00
N VAL A 716 -21.33 -3.37 -26.21
CA VAL A 716 -20.97 -1.97 -26.51
C VAL A 716 -22.14 -1.14 -26.99
N ALA A 717 -23.31 -1.75 -27.25
CA ALA A 717 -24.49 -1.06 -27.75
C ALA A 717 -25.20 -0.17 -26.68
N GLY A 718 -24.85 -0.30 -25.43
CA GLY A 718 -25.49 0.47 -24.36
C GLY A 718 -24.83 1.83 -24.10
N ARG A 719 -24.80 2.74 -25.09
CA ARG A 719 -24.41 4.15 -24.88
C ARG A 719 -25.64 4.95 -24.48
N GLU A 720 -25.78 5.29 -23.22
CA GLU A 720 -26.86 6.16 -22.76
C GLU A 720 -26.56 7.63 -23.11
N GLY A 721 -27.30 8.15 -24.11
CA GLY A 721 -27.46 9.59 -24.34
C GLY A 721 -26.42 10.31 -25.19
N ASN A 722 -26.80 10.59 -26.42
CA ASN A 722 -26.07 11.50 -27.31
C ASN A 722 -26.27 12.96 -26.88
N ASP A 723 -25.22 13.74 -26.70
CA ASP A 723 -25.31 15.18 -26.42
C ASP A 723 -25.62 15.99 -27.69
N PHE A 724 -26.80 16.59 -27.74
CA PHE A 724 -27.27 17.41 -28.84
C PHE A 724 -27.00 18.91 -28.67
N SER A 725 -26.29 19.32 -27.61
CA SER A 725 -26.05 20.74 -27.33
C SER A 725 -25.33 21.47 -28.46
N TRP A 726 -24.39 20.84 -29.16
CA TRP A 726 -23.71 21.42 -30.31
C TRP A 726 -24.67 21.73 -31.46
N TRP A 727 -25.54 20.78 -31.83
CA TRP A 727 -26.50 20.98 -32.91
C TRP A 727 -27.54 22.03 -32.58
N THR A 728 -27.97 22.12 -31.31
CA THR A 728 -28.86 23.16 -30.85
C THR A 728 -28.20 24.53 -30.89
N MET A 729 -26.90 24.66 -30.58
CA MET A 729 -26.11 25.89 -30.74
C MET A 729 -25.94 26.32 -32.21
N VAL A 730 -25.71 25.34 -33.11
CA VAL A 730 -25.65 25.62 -34.57
C VAL A 730 -27.01 26.09 -35.07
N ALA A 731 -28.12 25.49 -34.62
CA ALA A 731 -29.48 25.97 -34.95
C ALA A 731 -29.74 27.37 -34.43
N VAL A 732 -29.32 27.72 -33.21
CA VAL A 732 -29.40 29.07 -32.66
C VAL A 732 -28.63 30.08 -33.55
N LEU A 733 -27.38 29.74 -33.90
CA LEU A 733 -26.55 30.59 -34.76
C LEU A 733 -27.21 30.79 -36.15
N GLY A 734 -27.70 29.69 -36.75
CA GLY A 734 -28.43 29.76 -38.02
C GLY A 734 -29.68 30.64 -37.94
N LEU A 735 -30.43 30.55 -36.83
CA LEU A 735 -31.62 31.35 -36.61
C LEU A 735 -31.32 32.84 -36.41
N VAL A 736 -30.19 33.18 -35.73
CA VAL A 736 -29.71 34.55 -35.59
C VAL A 736 -29.37 35.14 -36.98
N LEU A 737 -28.64 34.39 -37.80
CA LEU A 737 -28.31 34.85 -39.17
C LEU A 737 -29.57 35.01 -40.01
N PHE A 738 -30.54 34.12 -39.88
CA PHE A 738 -31.82 34.19 -40.56
C PHE A 738 -32.67 35.37 -40.10
N GLU A 739 -32.71 35.68 -38.80
CA GLU A 739 -33.36 36.89 -38.27
C GLU A 739 -32.72 38.17 -38.83
N CYS A 740 -31.38 38.26 -38.86
CA CYS A 740 -30.65 39.38 -39.44
C CYS A 740 -31.00 39.54 -40.94
N PHE A 741 -31.04 38.45 -41.71
CA PHE A 741 -31.38 38.46 -43.13
C PHE A 741 -32.82 38.98 -43.36
N ILE A 742 -33.80 38.44 -42.59
CA ILE A 742 -35.20 38.87 -42.68
C ILE A 742 -35.33 40.37 -42.28
N ALA A 743 -34.66 40.78 -41.19
CA ALA A 743 -34.69 42.18 -40.77
C ALA A 743 -34.10 43.13 -41.82
N MET A 744 -33.02 42.75 -42.50
CA MET A 744 -32.44 43.51 -43.61
C MET A 744 -33.36 43.53 -44.84
N SER A 745 -33.95 42.41 -45.21
CA SER A 745 -34.87 42.29 -46.35
C SER A 745 -36.10 43.15 -46.15
N PHE A 746 -36.68 43.15 -44.97
CA PHE A 746 -37.85 44.03 -44.66
C PHE A 746 -37.45 45.48 -44.44
N GLY A 747 -36.23 45.80 -44.06
CA GLY A 747 -35.70 47.15 -43.92
C GLY A 747 -35.50 47.89 -45.26
N HIS A 748 -35.12 47.16 -46.33
CA HIS A 748 -34.91 47.77 -47.65
C HIS A 748 -36.22 48.31 -48.31
N TYR A 749 -37.34 47.63 -48.08
CA TYR A 749 -38.64 48.09 -48.60
C TYR A 749 -39.11 49.41 -47.94
N ARG A 750 -38.69 49.80 -46.78
CA ARG A 750 -38.98 51.08 -46.12
C ARG A 750 -38.17 52.25 -46.70
N ARG A 751 -37.02 52.03 -47.27
CA ARG A 751 -36.18 53.14 -47.86
C ARG A 751 -36.65 53.61 -49.25
N GLN A 752 -37.36 52.75 -50.02
CA GLN A 752 -37.86 53.16 -51.35
C GLN A 752 -39.13 54.00 -51.30
N GLU A 753 -39.89 54.07 -50.22
CA GLU A 753 -41.10 54.93 -50.14
C GLU A 753 -40.83 56.34 -49.64
N VAL A 754 -39.62 56.77 -49.24
CA VAL A 754 -39.29 58.12 -48.76
C VAL A 754 -38.60 58.97 -49.85
N GLY A 755 -38.38 58.43 -51.04
CA GLY A 755 -37.61 59.10 -52.12
C GLY A 755 -38.40 59.63 -53.33
N ALA A 756 -39.56 60.26 -53.15
CA ALA A 756 -40.20 60.99 -54.26
C ALA A 756 -40.98 62.26 -53.77
N THR A 757 -40.50 63.42 -54.20
CA THR A 757 -41.05 64.73 -54.33
C THR A 757 -40.45 65.86 -53.48
N ALA A 758 -39.58 66.62 -54.11
CA ALA A 758 -39.26 67.99 -53.80
C ALA A 758 -39.53 68.90 -54.96
N PRO A 759 -39.65 70.19 -54.80
CA PRO A 759 -38.87 71.06 -55.68
C PRO A 759 -38.07 72.18 -54.96
N ALA A 760 -36.98 72.58 -55.59
CA ALA A 760 -36.15 73.72 -55.28
C ALA A 760 -36.93 75.08 -55.57
N PRO A 761 -36.48 76.35 -55.21
CA PRO A 761 -35.15 76.84 -55.50
C PRO A 761 -34.57 77.93 -54.53
N ALA A 762 -33.39 78.44 -54.91
CA ALA A 762 -32.77 79.78 -54.84
C ALA A 762 -31.59 79.98 -53.87
N ARG A 763 -30.48 80.33 -54.52
CA ARG A 763 -29.20 80.91 -54.07
C ARG A 763 -29.37 82.36 -53.60
N PRO A 764 -28.31 83.12 -53.12
CA PRO A 764 -26.86 82.86 -52.92
C PRO A 764 -26.24 83.52 -51.64
N GLY A 765 -24.93 83.31 -51.43
CA GLY A 765 -24.13 84.26 -50.63
C GLY A 765 -22.93 83.67 -49.85
N ARG A 766 -21.79 83.68 -50.50
CA ARG A 766 -20.41 84.06 -50.15
C ARG A 766 -19.80 83.88 -48.78
N ALA A 767 -18.64 83.23 -48.79
CA ALA A 767 -17.33 83.54 -48.18
C ALA A 767 -17.16 83.19 -46.67
N SER A 768 -16.09 82.64 -46.13
CA SER A 768 -14.67 82.84 -46.36
C SER A 768 -13.89 81.90 -45.36
N GLN A 769 -12.87 81.32 -45.91
CA GLN A 769 -11.53 81.10 -45.34
C GLN A 769 -11.27 80.46 -43.98
N ALA A 770 -10.48 79.46 -44.01
CA ALA A 770 -9.14 79.23 -43.46
C ALA A 770 -9.17 78.46 -42.06
N ALA A 771 -8.37 77.58 -41.76
CA ALA A 771 -7.08 77.07 -42.07
C ALA A 771 -6.84 75.74 -41.36
N VAL A 772 -6.04 74.89 -41.96
CA VAL A 772 -5.29 73.79 -41.48
C VAL A 772 -4.30 74.21 -40.37
N PRO A 773 -3.71 73.41 -39.46
CA PRO A 773 -3.12 72.10 -39.75
C PRO A 773 -3.14 71.05 -38.63
N SER A 774 -2.82 69.79 -39.03
CA SER A 774 -2.24 68.73 -38.29
C SER A 774 -0.86 69.07 -37.66
N PRO A 775 -0.07 68.24 -36.95
CA PRO A 775 -0.13 66.85 -36.68
C PRO A 775 0.46 66.47 -35.29
N VAL A 776 0.81 65.13 -35.12
CA VAL A 776 1.95 64.53 -34.35
C VAL A 776 1.65 63.75 -33.04
N ARG A 777 1.69 62.45 -33.19
CA ARG A 777 2.70 61.47 -32.68
C ARG A 777 2.79 61.16 -31.20
N THR A 778 2.83 59.85 -31.05
CA THR A 778 3.75 58.98 -30.26
C THR A 778 3.45 58.83 -28.77
N ALA A 779 3.42 57.71 -28.29
CA ALA A 779 4.27 56.60 -27.99
C ALA A 779 3.82 55.93 -26.67
N GLU A 780 3.69 54.70 -26.71
CA GLU A 780 4.54 53.69 -25.99
C GLU A 780 4.45 53.55 -24.48
N VAL A 781 4.41 52.29 -24.13
CA VAL A 781 5.04 51.61 -22.96
C VAL A 781 4.17 51.52 -21.70
N ARG A 782 3.63 50.42 -21.36
CA ARG A 782 4.15 49.17 -20.80
C ARG A 782 3.07 48.09 -20.71
#